data_1851fae8f2e38b1abb6b892e07d2ca9e
#
_entry.id   1851fae8f2e38b1abb6b892e07d2ca9e
#
_cell.length_a   1.000
_cell.length_b   1.000
_cell.length_c   1.000
_cell.angle_alpha   90.00
_cell.angle_beta   90.00
_cell.angle_gamma   90.00
#
_symmetry.space_group_name_H-M   'P 1'
#
loop_
_entity.id
_entity.type
_entity.pdbx_description
1 polymer ?
#
loop_
_entity_poly.entity_id
_entity_poly.type
_entity_poly.pdbx_seq_one_letter_code
_entity_poly.pdbx_strand_id
1 'polypeptide(L)'
;MGYGLGIDLGTTFTAAAVARESGTRVVPLGEGGISPSLVYARADGTLVTGEAAEAEATDPARLSRGHKRRLGDPTPLVIGGAAYSPAALLAAQLRDVVAAVTAQEGEAPESVVLTCPAVWGPYRREHFDEVPRLAGLSGARIITEPEAAATHYSVERRLGEGELVAVYDLGGGTFDTTVLRAAAGGMEILGTPEGIERLGGMDFDEALLAHVDTRLDGAVSALDPADPEAAAALAAIRALCVRAKEELSTEPDVLLQVPLPGGGRELLVTRIEFNEMIRPAIALTTEALERTITSAGLKADDLAAVLLAGGSSRIPLVTQMVSEAFGRPVRVGLHPKFTVALGAAAVSRTPAVEQPAAVVPPPGTPLPAPRSGRPKWLVPAAAAAAVLLVAAATTATLIGGGADTPAAPQGGALASPVPPTTTTSAAAATTAPQVATGTSQVIAGPPPVAPTTARAIAPPTSRATPGIPEVKVYDGSDVSPFQSIIGSEENWDGTYLGGRRAAEHTEIRVGPDRVGGADGLRATWTGRGPAQLYFQDPGFRDMSAYLDDDAALVFDAVVHRPPTSWASVAVHCEYPCGGQVELTSLLNVLPPGRVTTVRIPISCFVADGLDPKHVDTFMLLYSEEALDVSVANVRWTPGAADEPDALDCGGRE
;
A
#
# COMPACT_ATOMS: atom_id res chain seq x y z
N MET A 1 14.85 23.54 14.21
CA MET A 1 13.53 23.12 14.74
C MET A 1 13.53 21.61 14.81
N GLY A 2 13.16 21.02 15.93
CA GLY A 2 13.19 19.58 16.13
C GLY A 2 12.15 18.85 15.28
N TYR A 3 12.27 17.55 15.19
CA TYR A 3 11.34 16.70 14.44
C TYR A 3 10.80 15.57 15.31
N GLY A 4 9.60 15.11 14.97
CA GLY A 4 9.02 13.88 15.48
C GLY A 4 9.35 12.71 14.54
N LEU A 5 9.59 11.53 15.11
CA LEU A 5 9.96 10.32 14.38
C LEU A 5 8.87 9.25 14.55
N GLY A 6 8.32 8.76 13.45
CA GLY A 6 7.44 7.59 13.39
C GLY A 6 8.20 6.39 12.84
N ILE A 7 8.09 5.23 13.50
CA ILE A 7 8.76 3.99 13.07
C ILE A 7 7.75 2.85 13.10
N ASP A 8 7.64 2.16 11.98
CA ASP A 8 7.00 0.86 11.87
C ASP A 8 8.06 -0.25 11.90
N LEU A 9 8.16 -0.95 13.03
CA LEU A 9 9.01 -2.14 13.17
C LEU A 9 8.25 -3.37 12.64
N GLY A 10 8.16 -3.51 11.33
CA GLY A 10 7.42 -4.58 10.69
C GLY A 10 8.07 -5.97 10.83
N THR A 11 7.32 -7.03 10.52
CA THR A 11 7.81 -8.41 10.56
C THR A 11 8.88 -8.70 9.51
N THR A 12 8.73 -8.11 8.33
CA THR A 12 9.62 -8.33 7.16
C THR A 12 10.47 -7.10 6.88
N PHE A 13 9.88 -5.93 6.95
CA PHE A 13 10.54 -4.65 6.71
C PHE A 13 10.23 -3.65 7.81
N THR A 14 11.16 -2.74 8.03
CA THR A 14 11.04 -1.61 8.94
C THR A 14 11.03 -0.33 8.11
N ALA A 15 10.09 0.57 8.40
CA ALA A 15 9.96 1.87 7.76
C ALA A 15 10.06 3.00 8.79
N ALA A 16 10.56 4.16 8.37
CA ALA A 16 10.64 5.36 9.19
C ALA A 16 10.13 6.58 8.42
N ALA A 17 9.51 7.50 9.15
CA ALA A 17 9.09 8.79 8.64
C ALA A 17 9.32 9.88 9.70
N VAL A 18 9.56 11.09 9.26
CA VAL A 18 9.71 12.25 10.15
C VAL A 18 8.58 13.24 9.92
N ALA A 19 8.21 13.94 11.00
CA ALA A 19 7.24 15.03 10.95
C ALA A 19 7.90 16.32 11.39
N ARG A 20 7.81 17.34 10.55
CA ARG A 20 8.20 18.74 10.83
C ARG A 20 6.98 19.64 10.71
N GLU A 21 7.14 20.95 10.88
CA GLU A 21 6.03 21.91 10.65
C GLU A 21 5.54 21.90 9.20
N SER A 22 6.44 21.58 8.27
CA SER A 22 6.14 21.48 6.84
C SER A 22 5.37 20.23 6.42
N GLY A 23 5.13 19.28 7.32
CA GLY A 23 4.46 18.02 7.02
C GLY A 23 5.23 16.79 7.45
N THR A 24 4.79 15.63 6.93
CA THR A 24 5.44 14.33 7.15
C THR A 24 6.15 13.89 5.88
N ARG A 25 7.30 13.23 6.03
CA ARG A 25 8.02 12.60 4.92
C ARG A 25 8.67 11.28 5.32
N VAL A 26 8.80 10.39 4.38
CA VAL A 26 9.56 9.14 4.55
C VAL A 26 11.04 9.45 4.73
N VAL A 27 11.71 8.68 5.59
CA VAL A 27 13.18 8.69 5.71
C VAL A 27 13.70 7.40 5.10
N PRO A 28 14.51 7.46 4.04
CA PRO A 28 15.08 6.26 3.42
C PRO A 28 15.99 5.54 4.43
N LEU A 29 15.70 4.25 4.66
CA LEU A 29 16.50 3.39 5.53
C LEU A 29 17.42 2.44 4.73
N GLY A 30 17.31 2.41 3.41
CA GLY A 30 18.06 1.55 2.51
C GLY A 30 17.51 1.63 1.09
N GLU A 31 17.88 0.69 0.23
CA GLU A 31 17.31 0.57 -1.12
C GLU A 31 15.79 0.41 -1.06
N GLY A 32 15.06 1.18 -1.86
CA GLY A 32 13.59 1.21 -1.80
C GLY A 32 13.01 1.86 -0.55
N GLY A 33 13.78 2.62 0.22
CA GLY A 33 13.33 3.45 1.35
C GLY A 33 13.01 2.69 2.64
N ILE A 34 13.02 1.37 2.64
CA ILE A 34 12.73 0.48 3.79
C ILE A 34 13.96 -0.34 4.14
N SER A 35 14.05 -0.82 5.39
CA SER A 35 15.12 -1.71 5.85
C SER A 35 14.57 -3.12 6.11
N PRO A 36 15.23 -4.19 5.63
CA PRO A 36 14.83 -5.55 5.99
C PRO A 36 14.83 -5.77 7.50
N SER A 37 13.81 -6.43 8.04
CA SER A 37 13.73 -6.78 9.47
C SER A 37 14.60 -8.01 9.77
N LEU A 38 15.91 -7.85 9.57
CA LEU A 38 16.93 -8.86 9.76
C LEU A 38 17.89 -8.48 10.86
N VAL A 39 18.38 -9.48 11.60
CA VAL A 39 19.45 -9.32 12.58
C VAL A 39 20.47 -10.43 12.38
N TYR A 40 21.73 -10.07 12.17
CA TYR A 40 22.84 -11.00 12.03
C TYR A 40 23.83 -10.84 13.21
N ALA A 41 24.20 -11.96 13.85
CA ALA A 41 25.17 -11.99 14.93
C ALA A 41 26.56 -12.32 14.37
N ARG A 42 27.47 -11.34 14.38
CA ARG A 42 28.89 -11.55 14.02
C ARG A 42 29.57 -12.51 15.00
N ALA A 43 30.75 -12.98 14.61
CA ALA A 43 31.53 -13.93 15.43
C ALA A 43 31.95 -13.34 16.78
N ASP A 44 32.10 -12.02 16.88
CA ASP A 44 32.43 -11.29 18.11
C ASP A 44 31.21 -10.99 19.00
N GLY A 45 30.00 -11.43 18.60
CA GLY A 45 28.75 -11.19 19.30
C GLY A 45 28.08 -9.84 18.96
N THR A 46 28.68 -9.02 18.09
CA THR A 46 28.06 -7.77 17.63
C THR A 46 26.85 -8.10 16.75
N LEU A 47 25.73 -7.41 17.01
CA LEU A 47 24.53 -7.50 16.16
C LEU A 47 24.58 -6.40 15.09
N VAL A 48 24.31 -6.77 13.85
CA VAL A 48 24.05 -5.87 12.73
C VAL A 48 22.63 -6.10 12.22
N THR A 49 22.00 -5.07 11.69
CA THR A 49 20.58 -5.13 11.29
C THR A 49 20.39 -4.63 9.87
N GLY A 50 19.19 -4.87 9.31
CA GLY A 50 18.81 -4.34 8.01
C GLY A 50 19.65 -4.90 6.86
N GLU A 51 19.95 -4.06 5.88
CA GLU A 51 20.76 -4.39 4.70
C GLU A 51 22.17 -4.86 5.05
N ALA A 52 22.78 -4.29 6.11
CA ALA A 52 24.08 -4.74 6.59
C ALA A 52 24.03 -6.20 7.09
N ALA A 53 22.94 -6.58 7.78
CA ALA A 53 22.70 -7.97 8.16
C ALA A 53 22.49 -8.87 6.94
N GLU A 54 21.81 -8.40 5.93
CA GLU A 54 21.58 -9.14 4.68
C GLU A 54 22.89 -9.35 3.91
N ALA A 55 23.69 -8.30 3.76
CA ALA A 55 24.97 -8.35 3.06
C ALA A 55 26.00 -9.24 3.76
N GLU A 56 26.00 -9.29 5.11
CA GLU A 56 26.93 -10.08 5.92
C GLU A 56 26.44 -11.52 6.18
N ALA A 57 25.20 -11.87 5.81
CA ALA A 57 24.57 -13.16 6.13
C ALA A 57 25.17 -14.34 5.36
N THR A 58 26.41 -14.68 5.68
CA THR A 58 27.12 -15.85 5.10
C THR A 58 26.80 -17.15 5.82
N ASP A 59 26.34 -17.10 7.08
CA ASP A 59 25.95 -18.24 7.91
C ASP A 59 24.49 -18.11 8.35
N PRO A 60 23.57 -18.91 7.80
CA PRO A 60 22.15 -18.89 8.17
C PRO A 60 21.89 -19.09 9.68
N ALA A 61 22.75 -19.83 10.40
CA ALA A 61 22.61 -20.05 11.83
C ALA A 61 22.87 -18.78 12.67
N ARG A 62 23.39 -17.73 12.06
CA ARG A 62 23.67 -16.43 12.66
C ARG A 62 22.64 -15.36 12.30
N LEU A 63 21.68 -15.68 11.42
CA LEU A 63 20.68 -14.75 10.90
C LEU A 63 19.32 -15.00 11.54
N SER A 64 18.70 -13.96 12.07
CA SER A 64 17.31 -13.97 12.53
C SER A 64 16.40 -13.25 11.54
N ARG A 65 15.29 -13.91 11.19
CA ARG A 65 14.19 -13.37 10.39
C ARG A 65 12.88 -13.55 11.15
N GLY A 66 11.94 -12.64 10.96
CA GLY A 66 10.57 -12.76 11.51
C GLY A 66 10.49 -12.83 13.04
N HIS A 67 11.49 -12.33 13.77
CA HIS A 67 11.54 -12.36 15.23
C HIS A 67 10.42 -11.54 15.90
N LYS A 68 9.80 -10.56 15.21
CA LYS A 68 8.60 -9.85 15.70
C LYS A 68 7.44 -10.83 15.98
N ARG A 69 7.26 -11.87 15.16
CA ARG A 69 6.24 -12.92 15.38
C ARG A 69 6.45 -13.70 16.67
N ARG A 70 7.71 -13.76 17.17
CA ARG A 70 8.12 -14.48 18.38
C ARG A 70 8.04 -13.63 19.65
N LEU A 71 7.62 -12.37 19.55
CA LEU A 71 7.53 -11.47 20.71
C LEU A 71 6.55 -12.05 21.75
N GLY A 72 7.01 -12.13 23.00
CA GLY A 72 6.29 -12.80 24.08
C GLY A 72 6.53 -14.32 24.18
N ASP A 73 7.26 -14.95 23.24
CA ASP A 73 7.68 -16.34 23.39
C ASP A 73 8.77 -16.44 24.48
N PRO A 74 8.57 -17.27 25.51
CA PRO A 74 9.57 -17.44 26.57
C PRO A 74 10.83 -18.14 26.08
N THR A 75 10.78 -18.84 24.93
CA THR A 75 11.91 -19.54 24.36
C THR A 75 12.80 -18.56 23.59
N PRO A 76 14.07 -18.34 23.98
CA PRO A 76 14.94 -17.43 23.28
C PRO A 76 15.29 -17.92 21.88
N LEU A 77 15.63 -17.00 21.00
CA LEU A 77 16.19 -17.28 19.69
C LEU A 77 17.70 -17.51 19.84
N VAL A 78 18.18 -18.66 19.37
CA VAL A 78 19.62 -18.97 19.39
C VAL A 78 20.20 -18.56 18.04
N ILE A 79 21.09 -17.56 18.05
CA ILE A 79 21.73 -17.02 16.84
C ILE A 79 23.25 -17.05 17.08
N GLY A 80 23.99 -17.76 16.24
CA GLY A 80 25.45 -17.89 16.39
C GLY A 80 25.88 -18.53 17.70
N GLY A 81 25.04 -19.37 18.31
CA GLY A 81 25.28 -20.01 19.59
C GLY A 81 24.93 -19.16 20.84
N ALA A 82 24.50 -17.91 20.67
CA ALA A 82 24.04 -17.03 21.75
C ALA A 82 22.50 -16.94 21.78
N ALA A 83 21.93 -16.83 22.97
CA ALA A 83 20.48 -16.74 23.19
C ALA A 83 20.05 -15.27 23.26
N TYR A 84 19.05 -14.89 22.47
CA TYR A 84 18.48 -13.55 22.42
C TYR A 84 16.96 -13.60 22.62
N SER A 85 16.40 -12.66 23.38
CA SER A 85 14.95 -12.47 23.39
C SER A 85 14.52 -11.77 22.09
N PRO A 86 13.29 -12.03 21.59
CA PRO A 86 12.75 -11.29 20.46
C PRO A 86 12.76 -9.77 20.66
N ALA A 87 12.48 -9.31 21.90
CA ALA A 87 12.53 -7.88 22.25
C ALA A 87 13.95 -7.29 22.11
N ALA A 88 14.99 -8.04 22.44
CA ALA A 88 16.38 -7.60 22.29
C ALA A 88 16.78 -7.43 20.81
N LEU A 89 16.29 -8.30 19.93
CA LEU A 89 16.52 -8.19 18.48
C LEU A 89 15.79 -7.00 17.88
N LEU A 90 14.53 -6.78 18.26
CA LEU A 90 13.77 -5.58 17.85
C LEU A 90 14.43 -4.29 18.37
N ALA A 91 14.96 -4.31 19.58
CA ALA A 91 15.67 -3.16 20.15
C ALA A 91 16.99 -2.87 19.41
N ALA A 92 17.68 -3.88 18.89
CA ALA A 92 18.86 -3.68 18.07
C ALA A 92 18.47 -2.97 16.75
N GLN A 93 17.40 -3.44 16.07
CA GLN A 93 16.88 -2.78 14.88
C GLN A 93 16.46 -1.32 15.17
N LEU A 94 15.71 -1.10 16.24
CA LEU A 94 15.24 0.23 16.60
C LEU A 94 16.40 1.20 16.83
N ARG A 95 17.48 0.77 17.51
CA ARG A 95 18.68 1.59 17.70
C ARG A 95 19.32 2.01 16.38
N ASP A 96 19.47 1.05 15.47
CA ASP A 96 20.12 1.29 14.19
C ASP A 96 19.28 2.23 13.32
N VAL A 97 17.97 2.06 13.30
CA VAL A 97 17.02 2.96 12.61
C VAL A 97 17.11 4.38 13.18
N VAL A 98 17.04 4.54 14.50
CA VAL A 98 17.13 5.88 15.13
C VAL A 98 18.49 6.52 14.86
N ALA A 99 19.57 5.73 14.87
CA ALA A 99 20.91 6.22 14.55
C ALA A 99 21.01 6.68 13.08
N ALA A 100 20.45 5.89 12.16
CA ALA A 100 20.43 6.22 10.73
C ALA A 100 19.63 7.51 10.45
N VAL A 101 18.43 7.64 11.03
CA VAL A 101 17.59 8.84 10.90
C VAL A 101 18.30 10.05 11.54
N THR A 102 18.88 9.89 12.75
CA THR A 102 19.63 10.98 13.41
C THR A 102 20.80 11.47 12.56
N ALA A 103 21.50 10.55 11.89
CA ALA A 103 22.60 10.91 11.00
C ALA A 103 22.13 11.69 9.76
N GLN A 104 20.97 11.32 9.18
CA GLN A 104 20.38 12.01 8.02
C GLN A 104 19.81 13.37 8.40
N GLU A 105 19.10 13.48 9.53
CA GLU A 105 18.49 14.72 10.01
C GLU A 105 19.49 15.69 10.68
N GLY A 106 20.67 15.20 11.05
CA GLY A 106 21.72 15.99 11.73
C GLY A 106 21.44 16.28 13.21
N GLU A 107 20.31 15.86 13.74
CA GLU A 107 19.88 16.05 15.14
C GLU A 107 19.07 14.84 15.63
N ALA A 108 18.96 14.66 16.94
CA ALA A 108 18.13 13.61 17.52
C ALA A 108 16.63 13.98 17.46
N PRO A 109 15.71 13.00 17.32
CA PRO A 109 14.27 13.27 17.34
C PRO A 109 13.82 13.81 18.71
N GLU A 110 12.91 14.80 18.71
CA GLU A 110 12.27 15.31 19.93
C GLU A 110 11.26 14.31 20.52
N SER A 111 10.62 13.53 19.67
CA SER A 111 9.64 12.51 20.04
C SER A 111 9.76 11.31 19.12
N VAL A 112 9.47 10.12 19.66
CA VAL A 112 9.46 8.86 18.90
C VAL A 112 8.11 8.17 19.10
N VAL A 113 7.48 7.76 18.02
CA VAL A 113 6.26 6.94 18.01
C VAL A 113 6.55 5.63 17.30
N LEU A 114 6.26 4.52 17.97
CA LEU A 114 6.36 3.16 17.45
C LEU A 114 4.96 2.61 17.20
N THR A 115 4.84 1.65 16.30
CA THR A 115 3.57 0.99 16.00
C THR A 115 3.59 -0.48 16.37
N CYS A 116 2.41 -1.00 16.76
CA CYS A 116 2.20 -2.41 17.03
C CYS A 116 0.84 -2.85 16.48
N PRO A 117 0.66 -4.15 16.15
CA PRO A 117 -0.64 -4.70 15.76
C PRO A 117 -1.73 -4.45 16.79
N ALA A 118 -2.94 -4.08 16.33
CA ALA A 118 -4.08 -3.81 17.22
C ALA A 118 -4.54 -5.05 17.99
N VAL A 119 -4.39 -6.23 17.39
CA VAL A 119 -4.78 -7.52 17.97
C VAL A 119 -3.87 -8.00 19.10
N TRP A 120 -2.72 -7.36 19.31
CA TRP A 120 -1.85 -7.77 20.41
C TRP A 120 -2.51 -7.53 21.77
N GLY A 121 -2.70 -8.61 22.51
CA GLY A 121 -3.17 -8.55 23.89
C GLY A 121 -2.15 -7.92 24.84
N PRO A 122 -2.54 -7.67 26.11
CA PRO A 122 -1.70 -6.98 27.11
C PRO A 122 -0.33 -7.61 27.28
N TYR A 123 -0.23 -8.94 27.26
CA TYR A 123 1.03 -9.64 27.42
C TYR A 123 2.08 -9.31 26.33
N ARG A 124 1.67 -9.33 25.05
CA ARG A 124 2.58 -8.95 23.96
C ARG A 124 2.92 -7.48 23.96
N ARG A 125 1.96 -6.62 24.29
CA ARG A 125 2.19 -5.18 24.42
C ARG A 125 3.20 -4.87 25.52
N GLU A 126 3.12 -5.53 26.66
CA GLU A 126 4.10 -5.40 27.75
C GLU A 126 5.53 -5.75 27.28
N HIS A 127 5.69 -6.84 26.54
CA HIS A 127 6.98 -7.21 25.93
C HIS A 127 7.46 -6.22 24.86
N PHE A 128 6.51 -5.62 24.11
CA PHE A 128 6.86 -4.59 23.14
C PHE A 128 7.26 -3.28 23.81
N ASP A 129 6.68 -2.94 24.96
CA ASP A 129 7.06 -1.78 25.77
C ASP A 129 8.51 -1.87 26.29
N GLU A 130 9.10 -3.07 26.32
CA GLU A 130 10.51 -3.25 26.63
C GLU A 130 11.44 -2.81 25.50
N VAL A 131 10.99 -2.89 24.25
CA VAL A 131 11.82 -2.65 23.06
C VAL A 131 12.43 -1.24 23.06
N PRO A 132 11.68 -0.13 23.21
CA PRO A 132 12.28 1.20 23.28
C PRO A 132 13.22 1.36 24.47
N ARG A 133 12.93 0.77 25.64
CA ARG A 133 13.80 0.82 26.80
C ARG A 133 15.14 0.11 26.55
N LEU A 134 15.10 -1.08 25.94
CA LEU A 134 16.30 -1.83 25.54
C LEU A 134 17.10 -1.13 24.44
N ALA A 135 16.41 -0.33 23.59
CA ALA A 135 17.05 0.52 22.59
C ALA A 135 17.64 1.81 23.18
N GLY A 136 17.44 2.10 24.48
CA GLY A 136 17.93 3.32 25.11
C GLY A 136 17.04 4.55 24.88
N LEU A 137 15.82 4.36 24.40
CA LEU A 137 14.84 5.42 24.16
C LEU A 137 13.91 5.55 25.38
N SER A 138 13.93 6.72 26.00
CA SER A 138 12.99 7.07 27.07
C SER A 138 11.86 7.91 26.52
N GLY A 139 10.61 7.53 26.84
CA GLY A 139 9.42 8.31 26.48
C GLY A 139 8.91 8.07 25.05
N ALA A 140 9.33 7.00 24.39
CA ALA A 140 8.71 6.59 23.13
C ALA A 140 7.24 6.24 23.37
N ARG A 141 6.37 6.76 22.50
CA ARG A 141 4.93 6.46 22.51
C ARG A 141 4.65 5.26 21.60
N ILE A 142 3.72 4.40 21.97
CA ILE A 142 3.27 3.28 21.14
C ILE A 142 1.81 3.51 20.78
N ILE A 143 1.49 3.36 19.50
CA ILE A 143 0.12 3.38 18.95
C ILE A 143 -0.11 2.10 18.14
N THR A 144 -1.36 1.84 17.75
CA THR A 144 -1.62 0.70 16.88
C THR A 144 -1.34 1.02 15.41
N GLU A 145 -0.93 0.01 14.64
CA GLU A 145 -0.69 0.12 13.19
C GLU A 145 -1.92 0.69 12.45
N PRO A 146 -3.17 0.22 12.72
CA PRO A 146 -4.34 0.80 12.06
C PRO A 146 -4.66 2.23 12.51
N GLU A 147 -4.37 2.63 13.76
CA GLU A 147 -4.49 4.05 14.16
C GLU A 147 -3.53 4.93 13.36
N ALA A 148 -2.30 4.46 13.17
CA ALA A 148 -1.32 5.17 12.36
C ALA A 148 -1.78 5.26 10.90
N ALA A 149 -2.17 4.14 10.28
CA ALA A 149 -2.62 4.10 8.89
C ALA A 149 -3.83 5.03 8.66
N ALA A 150 -4.85 4.98 9.53
CA ALA A 150 -6.02 5.84 9.41
C ALA A 150 -5.69 7.32 9.69
N THR A 151 -4.72 7.61 10.57
CA THR A 151 -4.24 8.98 10.79
C THR A 151 -3.59 9.54 9.53
N HIS A 152 -2.72 8.78 8.87
CA HIS A 152 -2.11 9.19 7.61
C HIS A 152 -3.19 9.47 6.56
N TYR A 153 -4.13 8.55 6.36
CA TYR A 153 -5.24 8.74 5.45
C TYR A 153 -6.09 9.98 5.78
N SER A 154 -6.33 10.24 7.08
CA SER A 154 -7.07 11.43 7.50
C SER A 154 -6.34 12.73 7.16
N VAL A 155 -5.01 12.76 7.26
CA VAL A 155 -4.21 13.92 6.85
C VAL A 155 -4.31 14.15 5.34
N GLU A 156 -4.23 13.09 4.54
CA GLU A 156 -4.34 13.18 3.08
C GLU A 156 -5.75 13.56 2.62
N ARG A 157 -6.80 12.98 3.21
CA ARG A 157 -8.18 13.04 2.74
C ARG A 157 -9.14 13.83 3.62
N ARG A 158 -8.69 14.37 4.76
CA ARG A 158 -9.49 15.13 5.72
C ARG A 158 -10.79 14.40 6.07
N LEU A 159 -10.67 13.21 6.67
CA LEU A 159 -11.83 12.50 7.21
C LEU A 159 -12.65 13.44 8.09
N GLY A 160 -13.95 13.54 7.83
CA GLY A 160 -14.88 14.28 8.66
C GLY A 160 -15.01 13.64 10.04
N GLU A 161 -15.27 14.46 11.08
CA GLU A 161 -15.53 13.94 12.41
C GLU A 161 -16.75 12.99 12.39
N GLY A 162 -16.55 11.77 12.91
CA GLY A 162 -17.56 10.71 12.91
C GLY A 162 -17.49 9.76 11.72
N GLU A 163 -16.70 10.05 10.68
CA GLU A 163 -16.53 9.12 9.56
C GLU A 163 -15.87 7.82 9.98
N LEU A 164 -16.30 6.73 9.36
CA LEU A 164 -15.93 5.36 9.67
C LEU A 164 -15.06 4.80 8.55
N VAL A 165 -13.92 4.24 8.91
CA VAL A 165 -13.04 3.52 7.97
C VAL A 165 -12.68 2.15 8.53
N ALA A 166 -12.49 1.17 7.67
CA ALA A 166 -11.85 -0.08 8.04
C ALA A 166 -10.42 -0.07 7.53
N VAL A 167 -9.48 -0.49 8.35
CA VAL A 167 -8.09 -0.77 7.95
C VAL A 167 -7.94 -2.27 7.75
N TYR A 168 -7.42 -2.66 6.62
CA TYR A 168 -7.05 -4.01 6.22
C TYR A 168 -5.54 -4.01 6.00
N ASP A 169 -4.79 -4.49 6.99
CA ASP A 169 -3.34 -4.51 6.94
C ASP A 169 -2.83 -5.92 6.65
N LEU A 170 -2.41 -6.16 5.41
CA LEU A 170 -1.79 -7.41 4.98
C LEU A 170 -0.29 -7.20 4.80
N GLY A 171 0.43 -7.52 5.84
CA GLY A 171 1.87 -7.38 5.93
C GLY A 171 2.65 -8.55 5.30
N GLY A 172 3.95 -8.60 5.59
CA GLY A 172 4.80 -9.72 5.17
C GLY A 172 4.59 -10.96 6.01
N GLY A 173 4.01 -10.85 7.21
CA GLY A 173 3.94 -11.96 8.15
C GLY A 173 2.64 -12.09 8.92
N THR A 174 1.83 -11.06 8.97
CA THR A 174 0.56 -11.02 9.69
C THR A 174 -0.48 -10.33 8.84
N PHE A 175 -1.73 -10.63 9.12
CA PHE A 175 -2.88 -9.89 8.69
C PHE A 175 -3.59 -9.32 9.90
N ASP A 176 -3.95 -8.05 9.84
CA ASP A 176 -4.70 -7.35 10.89
C ASP A 176 -5.82 -6.53 10.26
N THR A 177 -6.98 -6.48 10.94
CA THR A 177 -8.10 -5.65 10.49
C THR A 177 -8.78 -4.96 11.67
N THR A 178 -9.17 -3.69 11.47
CA THR A 178 -9.70 -2.83 12.53
C THR A 178 -10.67 -1.82 11.92
N VAL A 179 -11.79 -1.58 12.59
CA VAL A 179 -12.69 -0.47 12.24
C VAL A 179 -12.38 0.72 13.15
N LEU A 180 -12.28 1.89 12.54
CA LEU A 180 -11.96 3.13 13.24
C LEU A 180 -12.97 4.23 12.91
N ARG A 181 -13.16 5.14 13.87
CA ARG A 181 -13.93 6.37 13.72
C ARG A 181 -13.01 7.56 13.88
N ALA A 182 -13.12 8.52 12.95
CA ALA A 182 -12.44 9.80 13.10
C ALA A 182 -13.07 10.62 14.23
N ALA A 183 -12.27 11.04 15.19
CA ALA A 183 -12.70 11.85 16.34
C ALA A 183 -11.80 13.10 16.48
N ALA A 184 -12.27 14.12 17.19
CA ALA A 184 -11.53 15.37 17.39
C ALA A 184 -10.13 15.18 18.03
N GLY A 185 -9.90 14.06 18.73
CA GLY A 185 -8.62 13.74 19.40
C GLY A 185 -7.77 12.67 18.68
N GLY A 186 -8.15 12.21 17.50
CA GLY A 186 -7.48 11.14 16.76
C GLY A 186 -8.45 10.05 16.31
N MET A 187 -7.95 8.84 16.13
CA MET A 187 -8.74 7.68 15.69
C MET A 187 -9.22 6.86 16.88
N GLU A 188 -10.49 6.47 16.87
CA GLU A 188 -11.12 5.63 17.89
C GLU A 188 -11.41 4.24 17.30
N ILE A 189 -10.85 3.19 17.91
CA ILE A 189 -11.14 1.81 17.50
C ILE A 189 -12.56 1.43 17.92
N LEU A 190 -13.33 0.88 16.99
CA LEU A 190 -14.67 0.36 17.19
C LEU A 190 -14.69 -1.16 17.08
N GLY A 191 -15.51 -1.81 17.90
CA GLY A 191 -15.63 -3.27 17.92
C GLY A 191 -14.35 -3.96 18.39
N THR A 192 -14.14 -5.17 17.90
CA THR A 192 -12.98 -6.00 18.25
C THR A 192 -12.09 -6.18 17.02
N PRO A 193 -10.85 -5.67 17.04
CA PRO A 193 -9.88 -5.97 15.99
C PRO A 193 -9.66 -7.48 15.83
N GLU A 194 -9.55 -7.94 14.60
CA GLU A 194 -9.20 -9.33 14.28
C GLU A 194 -7.88 -9.40 13.53
N GLY A 195 -7.17 -10.53 13.64
CA GLY A 195 -5.93 -10.75 12.92
C GLY A 195 -5.61 -12.23 12.76
N ILE A 196 -4.74 -12.51 11.80
CA ILE A 196 -4.21 -13.86 11.52
C ILE A 196 -2.69 -13.79 11.60
N GLU A 197 -2.13 -14.42 12.65
CA GLU A 197 -0.71 -14.28 13.02
C GLU A 197 0.28 -14.92 12.03
N ARG A 198 -0.17 -15.83 11.20
CA ARG A 198 0.64 -16.54 10.20
C ARG A 198 -0.01 -16.51 8.84
N LEU A 199 -0.35 -15.29 8.41
CA LEU A 199 -0.88 -15.05 7.08
C LEU A 199 -0.33 -13.74 6.57
N GLY A 200 0.48 -13.80 5.53
CA GLY A 200 1.11 -12.63 4.91
C GLY A 200 2.04 -13.02 3.76
N GLY A 201 2.84 -12.08 3.32
CA GLY A 201 3.72 -12.27 2.17
C GLY A 201 4.66 -13.46 2.27
N MET A 202 5.16 -13.78 3.47
CA MET A 202 6.03 -14.95 3.70
C MET A 202 5.30 -16.28 3.48
N ASP A 203 4.03 -16.34 3.79
CA ASP A 203 3.20 -17.54 3.57
C ASP A 203 2.90 -17.72 2.07
N PHE A 204 2.79 -16.61 1.34
CA PHE A 204 2.68 -16.61 -0.12
C PHE A 204 4.00 -17.01 -0.81
N ASP A 205 5.15 -16.63 -0.24
CA ASP A 205 6.46 -17.10 -0.70
C ASP A 205 6.61 -18.61 -0.57
N GLU A 206 6.17 -19.18 0.56
CA GLU A 206 6.19 -20.63 0.78
C GLU A 206 5.18 -21.36 -0.14
N ALA A 207 4.01 -20.77 -0.42
CA ALA A 207 3.07 -21.33 -1.40
C ALA A 207 3.69 -21.38 -2.82
N LEU A 208 4.38 -20.31 -3.22
CA LEU A 208 5.09 -20.24 -4.49
C LEU A 208 6.25 -21.24 -4.53
N LEU A 209 7.01 -21.37 -3.44
CA LEU A 209 8.09 -22.35 -3.31
C LEU A 209 7.57 -23.79 -3.48
N ALA A 210 6.45 -24.13 -2.85
CA ALA A 210 5.80 -25.43 -2.97
C ALA A 210 5.30 -25.69 -4.41
N HIS A 211 4.81 -24.65 -5.08
CA HIS A 211 4.43 -24.74 -6.50
C HIS A 211 5.65 -25.01 -7.39
N VAL A 212 6.74 -24.27 -7.18
CA VAL A 212 8.00 -24.47 -7.91
C VAL A 212 8.52 -25.91 -7.71
N ASP A 213 8.52 -26.40 -6.47
CA ASP A 213 8.93 -27.78 -6.16
C ASP A 213 8.06 -28.81 -6.90
N THR A 214 6.74 -28.65 -6.86
CA THR A 214 5.78 -29.51 -7.57
C THR A 214 6.03 -29.52 -9.08
N ARG A 215 6.24 -28.33 -9.68
CA ARG A 215 6.50 -28.18 -11.11
C ARG A 215 7.87 -28.76 -11.55
N LEU A 216 8.78 -28.93 -10.60
CA LEU A 216 10.11 -29.52 -10.78
C LEU A 216 10.21 -30.95 -10.24
N ASP A 217 9.08 -31.65 -10.09
CA ASP A 217 8.98 -33.06 -9.66
C ASP A 217 9.65 -33.33 -8.30
N GLY A 218 9.58 -32.37 -7.36
CA GLY A 218 10.16 -32.50 -6.02
C GLY A 218 11.66 -32.25 -5.94
N ALA A 219 12.24 -31.61 -6.96
CA ALA A 219 13.69 -31.38 -7.02
C ALA A 219 14.19 -30.41 -5.92
N VAL A 220 13.35 -29.49 -5.43
CA VAL A 220 13.70 -28.56 -4.36
C VAL A 220 13.63 -29.23 -2.99
N SER A 221 12.57 -30.00 -2.73
CA SER A 221 12.40 -30.74 -1.46
C SER A 221 13.38 -31.90 -1.31
N ALA A 222 13.98 -32.38 -2.40
CA ALA A 222 15.03 -33.39 -2.40
C ALA A 222 16.42 -32.84 -2.02
N LEU A 223 16.60 -31.52 -1.92
CA LEU A 223 17.87 -30.90 -1.51
C LEU A 223 18.15 -31.20 -0.03
N ASP A 224 19.34 -31.71 0.26
CA ASP A 224 19.77 -31.95 1.65
C ASP A 224 20.29 -30.62 2.26
N PRO A 225 19.62 -30.04 3.25
CA PRO A 225 20.08 -28.79 3.88
C PRO A 225 21.43 -28.92 4.61
N ALA A 226 21.91 -30.14 4.86
CA ALA A 226 23.21 -30.39 5.47
C ALA A 226 24.36 -30.28 4.44
N ASP A 227 24.05 -30.37 3.14
CA ASP A 227 25.03 -30.12 2.07
C ASP A 227 25.13 -28.61 1.80
N PRO A 228 26.33 -28.01 1.88
CA PRO A 228 26.51 -26.58 1.67
C PRO A 228 26.06 -26.06 0.29
N GLU A 229 26.23 -26.85 -0.78
CA GLU A 229 25.79 -26.47 -2.12
C GLU A 229 24.25 -26.49 -2.21
N ALA A 230 23.61 -27.52 -1.69
CA ALA A 230 22.15 -27.63 -1.62
C ALA A 230 21.52 -26.55 -0.70
N ALA A 231 22.14 -26.25 0.43
CA ALA A 231 21.70 -25.18 1.32
C ALA A 231 21.77 -23.80 0.64
N ALA A 232 22.84 -23.51 -0.09
CA ALA A 232 22.99 -22.28 -0.87
C ALA A 232 21.94 -22.20 -2.00
N ALA A 233 21.70 -23.31 -2.71
CA ALA A 233 20.67 -23.38 -3.73
C ALA A 233 19.27 -23.13 -3.14
N LEU A 234 18.93 -23.74 -2.02
CA LEU A 234 17.65 -23.55 -1.34
C LEU A 234 17.45 -22.09 -0.89
N ALA A 235 18.49 -21.45 -0.38
CA ALA A 235 18.43 -20.03 0.00
C ALA A 235 18.20 -19.13 -1.24
N ALA A 236 18.89 -19.42 -2.35
CA ALA A 236 18.72 -18.68 -3.59
C ALA A 236 17.32 -18.88 -4.21
N ILE A 237 16.77 -20.10 -4.15
CA ILE A 237 15.41 -20.40 -4.62
C ILE A 237 14.36 -19.66 -3.78
N ARG A 238 14.51 -19.60 -2.44
CA ARG A 238 13.61 -18.81 -1.58
C ARG A 238 13.67 -17.33 -1.93
N ALA A 239 14.85 -16.77 -2.11
CA ALA A 239 15.00 -15.38 -2.54
C ALA A 239 14.40 -15.13 -3.94
N LEU A 240 14.49 -16.11 -4.85
CA LEU A 240 13.85 -16.05 -6.15
C LEU A 240 12.32 -16.03 -6.05
N CYS A 241 11.73 -16.84 -5.17
CA CYS A 241 10.27 -16.85 -4.93
C CYS A 241 9.78 -15.51 -4.36
N VAL A 242 10.53 -14.88 -3.45
CA VAL A 242 10.18 -13.55 -2.94
C VAL A 242 10.11 -12.52 -4.06
N ARG A 243 11.15 -12.46 -4.92
CA ARG A 243 11.16 -11.54 -6.08
C ARG A 243 10.04 -11.86 -7.05
N ALA A 244 9.84 -13.13 -7.39
CA ALA A 244 8.78 -13.55 -8.30
C ALA A 244 7.37 -13.15 -7.80
N LYS A 245 7.10 -13.28 -6.48
CA LYS A 245 5.85 -12.80 -5.88
C LYS A 245 5.68 -11.29 -6.08
N GLU A 246 6.74 -10.51 -5.87
CA GLU A 246 6.70 -9.06 -6.06
C GLU A 246 6.50 -8.70 -7.53
N GLU A 247 7.22 -9.35 -8.45
CA GLU A 247 7.06 -9.18 -9.89
C GLU A 247 5.66 -9.59 -10.38
N LEU A 248 5.09 -10.69 -9.88
CA LEU A 248 3.73 -11.14 -10.21
C LEU A 248 2.63 -10.18 -9.71
N SER A 249 2.95 -9.21 -8.88
CA SER A 249 2.01 -8.13 -8.53
C SER A 249 1.88 -7.10 -9.66
N THR A 250 2.89 -6.96 -10.52
CA THR A 250 2.94 -6.02 -11.64
C THR A 250 2.91 -6.74 -12.99
N GLU A 251 3.65 -7.85 -13.13
CA GLU A 251 3.77 -8.62 -14.37
C GLU A 251 2.77 -9.78 -14.45
N PRO A 252 2.24 -10.11 -15.64
CA PRO A 252 1.29 -11.22 -15.82
C PRO A 252 1.94 -12.59 -15.65
N ASP A 253 3.24 -12.69 -15.84
CA ASP A 253 4.02 -13.91 -15.68
C ASP A 253 5.51 -13.59 -15.45
N VAL A 254 6.22 -14.54 -14.83
CA VAL A 254 7.66 -14.44 -14.52
C VAL A 254 8.38 -15.72 -14.91
N LEU A 255 9.52 -15.60 -15.61
CA LEU A 255 10.38 -16.72 -15.97
C LEU A 255 11.45 -16.92 -14.89
N LEU A 256 11.31 -17.95 -14.09
CA LEU A 256 12.23 -18.29 -13.01
C LEU A 256 13.41 -19.09 -13.52
N GLN A 257 14.62 -18.63 -13.21
CA GLN A 257 15.87 -19.40 -13.39
C GLN A 257 16.19 -20.10 -12.07
N VAL A 258 15.63 -21.31 -11.87
CA VAL A 258 15.75 -22.03 -10.59
C VAL A 258 17.13 -22.67 -10.48
N PRO A 259 17.98 -22.24 -9.53
CA PRO A 259 19.35 -22.74 -9.38
C PRO A 259 19.33 -24.08 -8.61
N LEU A 260 19.44 -25.19 -9.35
CA LEU A 260 19.58 -26.53 -8.76
C LEU A 260 21.03 -27.03 -8.89
N PRO A 261 21.55 -27.81 -7.93
CA PRO A 261 22.79 -28.52 -8.07
C PRO A 261 22.78 -29.41 -9.35
N GLY A 262 23.82 -29.31 -10.15
CA GLY A 262 23.89 -30.06 -11.41
C GLY A 262 23.26 -29.41 -12.62
N GLY A 263 22.68 -28.19 -12.49
CA GLY A 263 22.18 -27.38 -13.58
C GLY A 263 20.86 -26.67 -13.27
N GLY A 264 20.79 -25.37 -13.58
CA GLY A 264 19.56 -24.57 -13.40
C GLY A 264 18.42 -25.05 -14.31
N ARG A 265 17.19 -24.83 -13.88
CA ARG A 265 15.98 -25.09 -14.67
C ARG A 265 15.16 -23.83 -14.85
N GLU A 266 14.57 -23.66 -16.03
CA GLU A 266 13.63 -22.57 -16.32
C GLU A 266 12.21 -23.01 -16.00
N LEU A 267 11.45 -22.12 -15.35
CA LEU A 267 10.07 -22.34 -15.03
C LEU A 267 9.28 -21.04 -15.22
N LEU A 268 8.29 -21.05 -16.09
CA LEU A 268 7.34 -19.94 -16.21
C LEU A 268 6.25 -20.12 -15.16
N VAL A 269 6.00 -19.07 -14.38
CA VAL A 269 4.91 -18.97 -13.42
C VAL A 269 4.03 -17.77 -13.80
N THR A 270 2.74 -17.95 -13.85
CA THR A 270 1.78 -16.92 -14.20
C THR A 270 1.13 -16.31 -12.96
N ARG A 271 0.68 -15.04 -13.05
CA ARG A 271 -0.14 -14.40 -12.01
C ARG A 271 -1.42 -15.19 -11.73
N ILE A 272 -2.01 -15.83 -12.75
CA ILE A 272 -3.22 -16.64 -12.57
C ILE A 272 -2.94 -17.83 -11.65
N GLU A 273 -1.86 -18.57 -11.89
CA GLU A 273 -1.44 -19.67 -11.01
C GLU A 273 -1.16 -19.17 -9.58
N PHE A 274 -0.45 -18.05 -9.45
CA PHE A 274 -0.17 -17.44 -8.15
C PHE A 274 -1.45 -17.02 -7.43
N ASN A 275 -2.38 -16.36 -8.12
CA ASN A 275 -3.67 -15.97 -7.55
C ASN A 275 -4.48 -17.17 -7.06
N GLU A 276 -4.46 -18.30 -7.77
CA GLU A 276 -5.12 -19.52 -7.33
C GLU A 276 -4.52 -20.10 -6.05
N MET A 277 -3.19 -20.04 -5.90
CA MET A 277 -2.49 -20.51 -4.70
C MET A 277 -2.87 -19.71 -3.47
N ILE A 278 -2.97 -18.37 -3.58
CA ILE A 278 -3.17 -17.48 -2.43
C ILE A 278 -4.65 -17.13 -2.17
N ARG A 279 -5.54 -17.34 -3.14
CA ARG A 279 -6.98 -17.03 -3.02
C ARG A 279 -7.64 -17.56 -1.75
N PRO A 280 -7.41 -18.81 -1.30
CA PRO A 280 -8.00 -19.31 -0.05
C PRO A 280 -7.54 -18.52 1.18
N ALA A 281 -6.28 -18.10 1.19
CA ALA A 281 -5.73 -17.29 2.28
C ALA A 281 -6.34 -15.87 2.29
N ILE A 282 -6.49 -15.24 1.11
CA ILE A 282 -7.13 -13.93 1.00
C ILE A 282 -8.63 -14.02 1.39
N ALA A 283 -9.32 -15.12 1.08
CA ALA A 283 -10.71 -15.30 1.51
C ALA A 283 -10.84 -15.28 3.05
N LEU A 284 -9.92 -15.90 3.79
CA LEU A 284 -9.91 -15.84 5.25
C LEU A 284 -9.75 -14.40 5.79
N THR A 285 -8.99 -13.56 5.09
CA THR A 285 -8.80 -12.17 5.49
C THR A 285 -10.04 -11.31 5.22
N THR A 286 -10.75 -11.55 4.11
CA THR A 286 -12.02 -10.87 3.84
C THR A 286 -13.11 -11.26 4.82
N GLU A 287 -13.18 -12.55 5.21
CA GLU A 287 -14.08 -13.02 6.26
C GLU A 287 -13.77 -12.38 7.64
N ALA A 288 -12.48 -12.23 7.98
CA ALA A 288 -12.08 -11.57 9.22
C ALA A 288 -12.49 -10.08 9.22
N LEU A 289 -12.32 -9.38 8.10
CA LEU A 289 -12.78 -8.00 7.95
C LEU A 289 -14.31 -7.89 8.13
N GLU A 290 -15.09 -8.81 7.56
CA GLU A 290 -16.55 -8.85 7.74
C GLU A 290 -16.94 -9.03 9.22
N ARG A 291 -16.26 -9.95 9.93
CA ARG A 291 -16.48 -10.14 11.36
C ARG A 291 -16.10 -8.92 12.19
N THR A 292 -14.99 -8.24 11.83
CA THR A 292 -14.54 -7.00 12.49
C THR A 292 -15.59 -5.89 12.34
N ILE A 293 -16.12 -5.67 11.14
CA ILE A 293 -17.18 -4.70 10.87
C ILE A 293 -18.44 -5.06 11.69
N THR A 294 -18.82 -6.33 11.68
CA THR A 294 -19.99 -6.82 12.43
C THR A 294 -19.81 -6.64 13.95
N SER A 295 -18.60 -6.87 14.47
CA SER A 295 -18.29 -6.69 15.91
C SER A 295 -18.44 -5.23 16.36
N ALA A 296 -18.24 -4.27 15.44
CA ALA A 296 -18.50 -2.85 15.68
C ALA A 296 -19.99 -2.48 15.61
N GLY A 297 -20.88 -3.43 15.31
CA GLY A 297 -22.31 -3.19 15.11
C GLY A 297 -22.63 -2.50 13.78
N LEU A 298 -21.72 -2.54 12.83
CA LEU A 298 -21.77 -1.84 11.56
C LEU A 298 -22.00 -2.80 10.39
N LYS A 299 -22.32 -2.23 9.24
CA LYS A 299 -22.34 -2.89 7.94
C LYS A 299 -21.29 -2.25 7.04
N ALA A 300 -20.91 -2.94 5.96
CA ALA A 300 -20.02 -2.38 4.97
C ALA A 300 -20.50 -1.01 4.44
N ASP A 301 -21.81 -0.85 4.30
CA ASP A 301 -22.44 0.41 3.86
C ASP A 301 -22.24 1.61 4.81
N ASP A 302 -21.88 1.38 6.04
CA ASP A 302 -21.62 2.43 7.01
C ASP A 302 -20.18 3.00 6.89
N LEU A 303 -19.30 2.30 6.17
CA LEU A 303 -17.92 2.70 5.99
C LEU A 303 -17.76 3.70 4.84
N ALA A 304 -16.95 4.71 5.06
CA ALA A 304 -16.53 5.65 4.01
C ALA A 304 -15.53 4.97 3.04
N ALA A 305 -14.64 4.14 3.56
CA ALA A 305 -13.65 3.39 2.76
C ALA A 305 -13.09 2.19 3.52
N VAL A 306 -12.49 1.24 2.77
CA VAL A 306 -11.55 0.25 3.28
C VAL A 306 -10.14 0.66 2.89
N LEU A 307 -9.27 0.84 3.86
CA LEU A 307 -7.88 1.29 3.68
C LEU A 307 -6.97 0.07 3.66
N LEU A 308 -6.29 -0.16 2.56
CA LEU A 308 -5.31 -1.22 2.43
C LEU A 308 -3.93 -0.73 2.89
N ALA A 309 -3.36 -1.39 3.88
CA ALA A 309 -2.03 -1.19 4.42
C ALA A 309 -1.20 -2.48 4.27
N GLY A 310 0.11 -2.36 4.48
CA GLY A 310 1.02 -3.49 4.36
C GLY A 310 1.43 -3.82 2.92
N GLY A 311 2.67 -4.30 2.75
CA GLY A 311 3.27 -4.54 1.43
C GLY A 311 2.51 -5.57 0.58
N SER A 312 1.94 -6.61 1.21
CA SER A 312 1.20 -7.67 0.49
C SER A 312 -0.18 -7.24 0.03
N SER A 313 -0.71 -6.12 0.54
CA SER A 313 -1.94 -5.50 0.03
C SER A 313 -1.80 -4.94 -1.39
N ARG A 314 -0.56 -4.83 -1.92
CA ARG A 314 -0.31 -4.46 -3.32
C ARG A 314 -0.61 -5.58 -4.32
N ILE A 315 -0.79 -6.82 -3.87
CA ILE A 315 -1.16 -7.94 -4.74
C ILE A 315 -2.57 -7.65 -5.30
N PRO A 316 -2.75 -7.59 -6.64
CA PRO A 316 -4.01 -7.15 -7.26
C PRO A 316 -5.23 -7.96 -6.81
N LEU A 317 -5.04 -9.26 -6.55
CA LEU A 317 -6.10 -10.14 -6.04
C LEU A 317 -6.69 -9.65 -4.71
N VAL A 318 -5.89 -9.01 -3.86
CA VAL A 318 -6.36 -8.47 -2.56
C VAL A 318 -7.39 -7.36 -2.80
N THR A 319 -7.01 -6.35 -3.59
CA THR A 319 -7.93 -5.25 -3.93
C THR A 319 -9.20 -5.77 -4.60
N GLN A 320 -9.06 -6.71 -5.54
CA GLN A 320 -10.19 -7.31 -6.22
C GLN A 320 -11.14 -8.00 -5.23
N MET A 321 -10.64 -8.92 -4.39
CA MET A 321 -11.49 -9.69 -3.49
C MET A 321 -12.13 -8.83 -2.39
N VAL A 322 -11.41 -7.84 -1.85
CA VAL A 322 -11.96 -6.90 -0.88
C VAL A 322 -13.03 -6.01 -1.53
N SER A 323 -12.79 -5.51 -2.73
CA SER A 323 -13.76 -4.70 -3.47
C SER A 323 -15.02 -5.48 -3.82
N GLU A 324 -14.87 -6.73 -4.26
CA GLU A 324 -16.00 -7.63 -4.57
C GLU A 324 -16.83 -7.95 -3.30
N ALA A 325 -16.16 -8.18 -2.16
CA ALA A 325 -16.84 -8.56 -0.91
C ALA A 325 -17.62 -7.40 -0.29
N PHE A 326 -17.11 -6.18 -0.34
CA PHE A 326 -17.66 -5.07 0.43
C PHE A 326 -18.35 -3.99 -0.43
N GLY A 327 -18.14 -3.95 -1.73
CA GLY A 327 -18.76 -2.99 -2.65
C GLY A 327 -18.48 -1.52 -2.25
N ARG A 328 -17.36 -1.28 -1.54
CA ARG A 328 -16.95 0.02 -1.03
C ARG A 328 -15.68 0.50 -1.69
N PRO A 329 -15.41 1.82 -1.71
CA PRO A 329 -14.12 2.30 -2.17
C PRO A 329 -13.01 1.64 -1.38
N VAL A 330 -12.24 0.80 -2.05
CA VAL A 330 -10.99 0.26 -1.52
C VAL A 330 -9.91 1.28 -1.83
N ARG A 331 -9.19 1.72 -0.81
CA ARG A 331 -8.13 2.71 -0.93
C ARG A 331 -6.80 2.04 -0.62
N VAL A 332 -6.00 1.87 -1.63
CA VAL A 332 -4.58 1.54 -1.47
C VAL A 332 -3.89 2.87 -1.24
N GLY A 333 -3.20 3.03 -0.11
CA GLY A 333 -2.38 4.22 0.09
C GLY A 333 -1.34 4.32 -1.02
N LEU A 334 -0.95 5.53 -1.42
CA LEU A 334 0.11 5.75 -2.42
C LEU A 334 1.39 4.98 -2.06
N HIS A 335 1.60 4.76 -0.76
CA HIS A 335 2.78 4.07 -0.22
C HIS A 335 2.39 3.05 0.86
N PRO A 336 1.79 1.88 0.53
CA PRO A 336 1.33 0.93 1.55
C PRO A 336 2.43 0.50 2.53
N LYS A 337 3.69 0.45 2.08
CA LYS A 337 4.86 0.15 2.94
C LYS A 337 5.20 1.26 3.94
N PHE A 338 4.77 2.52 3.69
CA PHE A 338 5.11 3.68 4.52
C PHE A 338 3.91 4.28 5.26
N THR A 339 2.69 3.92 4.89
CA THR A 339 1.44 4.46 5.46
C THR A 339 1.46 4.46 6.98
N VAL A 340 1.89 3.37 7.59
CA VAL A 340 1.96 3.22 9.05
C VAL A 340 3.03 4.13 9.65
N ALA A 341 4.24 4.18 9.07
CA ALA A 341 5.31 5.05 9.56
C ALA A 341 4.96 6.55 9.42
N LEU A 342 4.37 6.95 8.29
CA LEU A 342 3.90 8.32 8.06
C LEU A 342 2.82 8.75 9.06
N GLY A 343 1.86 7.88 9.34
CA GLY A 343 0.84 8.14 10.36
C GLY A 343 1.42 8.22 11.77
N ALA A 344 2.36 7.34 12.11
CA ALA A 344 3.08 7.41 13.38
C ALA A 344 3.88 8.73 13.52
N ALA A 345 4.51 9.19 12.43
CA ALA A 345 5.20 10.48 12.40
C ALA A 345 4.21 11.63 12.60
N ALA A 346 3.06 11.63 11.93
CA ALA A 346 2.02 12.66 12.12
C ALA A 346 1.57 12.75 13.59
N VAL A 347 1.34 11.59 14.22
CA VAL A 347 0.97 11.50 15.64
C VAL A 347 2.08 11.98 16.57
N SER A 348 3.36 11.89 16.19
CA SER A 348 4.49 12.29 17.04
C SER A 348 4.48 13.78 17.39
N ARG A 349 3.86 14.62 16.59
CA ARG A 349 3.74 16.07 16.81
C ARG A 349 2.49 16.46 17.62
N THR A 350 1.54 15.56 17.77
CA THR A 350 0.35 15.82 18.60
C THR A 350 0.74 15.65 20.07
N PRO A 351 0.55 16.64 20.95
CA PRO A 351 0.78 16.48 22.38
C PRO A 351 0.08 15.22 22.87
N ALA A 352 0.78 14.41 23.65
CA ALA A 352 0.14 13.25 24.29
C ALA A 352 -1.06 13.76 25.11
N VAL A 353 -2.26 13.36 24.73
CA VAL A 353 -3.42 13.49 25.61
C VAL A 353 -3.12 12.57 26.77
N GLU A 354 -2.81 13.14 27.94
CA GLU A 354 -2.67 12.34 29.17
C GLU A 354 -3.96 11.51 29.32
N GLN A 355 -3.86 10.23 28.99
CA GLN A 355 -4.91 9.30 29.40
C GLN A 355 -5.00 9.40 30.92
N PRO A 356 -6.19 9.64 31.50
CA PRO A 356 -6.32 9.63 32.93
C PRO A 356 -5.73 8.32 33.43
N ALA A 357 -4.70 8.41 34.26
CA ALA A 357 -4.07 7.26 34.87
C ALA A 357 -5.19 6.38 35.42
N ALA A 358 -5.22 5.10 34.99
CA ALA A 358 -6.16 4.14 35.56
C ALA A 358 -6.07 4.29 37.06
N VAL A 359 -7.19 4.68 37.69
CA VAL A 359 -7.28 4.86 39.13
C VAL A 359 -7.01 3.49 39.74
N VAL A 360 -5.75 3.25 40.07
CA VAL A 360 -5.39 2.11 40.92
C VAL A 360 -6.07 2.38 42.25
N PRO A 361 -7.03 1.58 42.67
CA PRO A 361 -7.65 1.77 43.98
C PRO A 361 -6.54 1.65 45.04
N PRO A 362 -6.55 2.54 46.07
CA PRO A 362 -5.50 2.52 47.07
C PRO A 362 -5.41 1.15 47.75
N PRO A 363 -4.19 0.63 47.99
CA PRO A 363 -4.04 -0.64 48.69
C PRO A 363 -4.50 -0.46 50.14
N GLY A 364 -5.61 -1.10 50.52
CA GLY A 364 -5.97 -1.12 51.93
C GLY A 364 -7.43 -1.00 52.28
N THR A 365 -8.35 -1.62 51.53
CA THR A 365 -9.66 -1.96 52.12
C THR A 365 -9.79 -3.51 52.13
N PRO A 366 -9.81 -4.16 53.30
CA PRO A 366 -10.02 -5.60 53.33
C PRO A 366 -11.43 -5.92 52.79
N LEU A 367 -11.49 -6.73 51.77
CA LEU A 367 -12.76 -7.29 51.31
C LEU A 367 -13.40 -8.04 52.45
N PRO A 368 -14.70 -7.84 52.75
CA PRO A 368 -15.40 -8.64 53.76
C PRO A 368 -15.35 -10.13 53.36
N ALA A 369 -14.91 -10.96 54.30
CA ALA A 369 -14.80 -12.39 54.10
C ALA A 369 -16.12 -12.97 53.57
N PRO A 370 -16.10 -13.88 52.59
CA PRO A 370 -17.31 -14.51 52.10
C PRO A 370 -17.96 -15.31 53.20
N ARG A 371 -19.18 -14.94 53.53
CA ARG A 371 -20.01 -15.74 54.46
C ARG A 371 -20.20 -17.13 53.86
N SER A 372 -19.72 -18.17 54.55
CA SER A 372 -19.88 -19.56 54.21
C SER A 372 -21.34 -20.02 54.36
N GLY A 373 -22.14 -19.74 53.36
CA GLY A 373 -23.45 -20.33 53.15
C GLY A 373 -23.37 -21.35 52.02
N ARG A 374 -23.19 -22.61 52.32
CA ARG A 374 -23.29 -23.71 51.35
C ARG A 374 -24.72 -23.79 50.82
N PRO A 375 -24.95 -23.61 49.52
CA PRO A 375 -26.27 -23.86 48.94
C PRO A 375 -26.57 -25.37 48.97
N LYS A 376 -27.74 -25.71 49.51
CA LYS A 376 -28.21 -27.09 49.74
C LYS A 376 -28.58 -27.91 48.48
N TRP A 377 -28.26 -27.43 47.30
CA TRP A 377 -28.64 -28.08 46.03
C TRP A 377 -27.47 -28.79 45.29
N LEU A 378 -26.25 -28.78 45.84
CA LEU A 378 -25.08 -29.40 45.21
C LEU A 378 -24.90 -30.91 45.51
N VAL A 379 -25.80 -31.54 46.30
CA VAL A 379 -25.68 -32.94 46.66
C VAL A 379 -26.17 -33.93 45.60
N PRO A 380 -27.09 -33.61 44.65
CA PRO A 380 -27.46 -34.58 43.61
C PRO A 380 -26.54 -34.65 42.39
N ALA A 381 -25.65 -33.66 42.16
CA ALA A 381 -24.81 -33.66 40.95
C ALA A 381 -23.58 -34.58 41.02
N ALA A 382 -23.07 -34.87 42.22
CA ALA A 382 -21.94 -35.77 42.41
C ALA A 382 -22.31 -37.27 42.25
N ALA A 383 -23.57 -37.62 42.47
CA ALA A 383 -24.07 -38.99 42.28
C ALA A 383 -24.33 -39.34 40.80
N ALA A 384 -24.67 -38.34 39.97
CA ALA A 384 -24.88 -38.51 38.52
C ALA A 384 -23.56 -38.68 37.74
N ALA A 385 -22.48 -38.03 38.19
CA ALA A 385 -21.16 -38.17 37.57
C ALA A 385 -20.50 -39.53 37.84
N ALA A 386 -20.77 -40.13 39.00
CA ALA A 386 -20.25 -41.46 39.33
C ALA A 386 -20.95 -42.58 38.53
N VAL A 387 -22.24 -42.43 38.21
CA VAL A 387 -22.99 -43.40 37.40
C VAL A 387 -22.57 -43.36 35.93
N LEU A 388 -22.20 -42.19 35.38
CA LEU A 388 -21.72 -42.09 34.01
C LEU A 388 -20.30 -42.64 33.82
N LEU A 389 -19.43 -42.59 34.82
CA LEU A 389 -18.09 -43.17 34.76
C LEU A 389 -18.11 -44.71 34.89
N VAL A 390 -19.09 -45.30 35.60
CA VAL A 390 -19.26 -46.76 35.67
C VAL A 390 -19.90 -47.31 34.40
N ALA A 391 -20.77 -46.57 33.71
CA ALA A 391 -21.35 -46.97 32.44
C ALA A 391 -20.32 -46.95 31.29
N ALA A 392 -19.32 -46.06 31.33
CA ALA A 392 -18.25 -45.98 30.31
C ALA A 392 -17.21 -47.11 30.47
N ALA A 393 -17.00 -47.64 31.70
CA ALA A 393 -16.04 -48.72 31.94
C ALA A 393 -16.60 -50.13 31.59
N THR A 394 -17.92 -50.29 31.52
CA THR A 394 -18.56 -51.59 31.18
C THR A 394 -18.79 -51.78 29.66
N THR A 395 -18.73 -50.72 28.86
CA THR A 395 -18.83 -50.81 27.39
C THR A 395 -17.48 -51.11 26.70
N ALA A 396 -16.35 -50.91 27.38
CA ALA A 396 -15.02 -51.14 26.80
C ALA A 396 -14.55 -52.63 26.88
N THR A 397 -15.26 -53.49 27.58
CA THR A 397 -14.91 -54.90 27.75
C THR A 397 -15.69 -55.90 26.90
N LEU A 398 -16.59 -55.43 26.04
CA LEU A 398 -17.43 -56.32 25.19
C LEU A 398 -17.15 -56.23 23.68
N ILE A 399 -16.14 -55.48 23.23
CA ILE A 399 -15.73 -55.43 21.82
C ILE A 399 -14.24 -55.75 21.72
N GLY A 400 -13.93 -57.01 21.91
CA GLY A 400 -12.60 -57.57 21.69
C GLY A 400 -12.70 -59.03 21.34
N GLY A 401 -12.81 -59.39 20.10
CA GLY A 401 -12.73 -60.78 19.65
C GLY A 401 -13.21 -61.03 18.24
N GLY A 402 -12.29 -61.37 17.34
CA GLY A 402 -12.62 -62.06 16.08
C GLY A 402 -12.09 -61.41 14.81
N ALA A 403 -10.91 -61.86 14.43
CA ALA A 403 -10.36 -61.78 13.09
C ALA A 403 -11.27 -62.52 12.10
N ASP A 404 -11.33 -62.00 10.86
CA ASP A 404 -11.09 -62.79 9.66
C ASP A 404 -11.32 -61.93 8.41
N THR A 405 -10.30 -61.86 7.56
CA THR A 405 -10.37 -61.42 6.17
C THR A 405 -11.04 -62.52 5.33
N PRO A 406 -11.81 -62.22 4.25
CA PRO A 406 -11.21 -62.35 2.94
C PRO A 406 -11.77 -61.45 1.79
N ALA A 407 -10.85 -61.24 0.84
CA ALA A 407 -11.00 -61.18 -0.62
C ALA A 407 -12.09 -60.32 -1.30
N ALA A 408 -11.60 -59.50 -2.24
CA ALA A 408 -12.31 -58.85 -3.32
C ALA A 408 -13.01 -59.86 -4.27
N PRO A 409 -13.96 -59.39 -5.05
CA PRO A 409 -13.78 -59.53 -6.49
C PRO A 409 -14.13 -58.28 -7.34
N GLN A 410 -13.52 -58.35 -8.49
CA GLN A 410 -13.54 -57.45 -9.64
C GLN A 410 -14.91 -57.33 -10.35
N GLY A 411 -15.07 -56.25 -11.09
CA GLY A 411 -15.65 -56.32 -12.42
C GLY A 411 -16.93 -55.53 -12.65
N GLY A 412 -16.89 -54.70 -13.66
CA GLY A 412 -18.10 -54.25 -14.34
C GLY A 412 -17.98 -52.84 -14.97
N ALA A 413 -17.47 -52.79 -16.18
CA ALA A 413 -17.45 -51.64 -17.08
C ALA A 413 -18.83 -51.36 -17.71
N LEU A 414 -18.88 -50.25 -18.45
CA LEU A 414 -19.84 -49.76 -19.47
C LEU A 414 -20.78 -48.66 -18.95
N ALA A 415 -21.05 -47.56 -19.60
CA ALA A 415 -20.72 -47.00 -20.91
C ALA A 415 -21.18 -45.54 -20.91
N SER A 416 -20.46 -44.70 -21.62
CA SER A 416 -20.98 -43.43 -22.16
C SER A 416 -21.97 -43.74 -23.31
N PRO A 417 -22.87 -42.81 -23.68
CA PRO A 417 -22.53 -41.92 -24.79
C PRO A 417 -23.13 -40.49 -24.75
N VAL A 418 -22.49 -39.67 -25.47
CA VAL A 418 -22.74 -38.39 -26.13
C VAL A 418 -23.69 -38.61 -27.33
N PRO A 419 -24.22 -37.64 -28.11
CA PRO A 419 -24.43 -36.21 -28.05
C PRO A 419 -25.73 -35.72 -28.74
N PRO A 420 -25.74 -34.67 -29.60
CA PRO A 420 -26.30 -33.34 -29.38
C PRO A 420 -27.55 -33.07 -30.22
N THR A 421 -28.16 -31.90 -30.08
CA THR A 421 -28.97 -31.30 -31.15
C THR A 421 -28.94 -29.78 -31.13
N THR A 422 -28.41 -29.26 -32.19
CA THR A 422 -28.59 -27.93 -32.76
C THR A 422 -30.05 -27.68 -33.11
N THR A 423 -30.56 -26.49 -32.89
CA THR A 423 -31.62 -25.91 -33.72
C THR A 423 -31.43 -24.39 -33.85
N THR A 424 -31.27 -24.03 -35.09
CA THR A 424 -31.29 -22.70 -35.71
C THR A 424 -32.71 -22.18 -35.82
N SER A 425 -32.90 -20.89 -35.81
CA SER A 425 -33.87 -20.05 -36.53
C SER A 425 -34.51 -19.00 -35.62
N ALA A 426 -34.82 -17.78 -35.96
CA ALA A 426 -34.78 -16.95 -37.14
C ALA A 426 -35.07 -15.50 -36.69
N ALA A 427 -34.65 -14.58 -37.49
CA ALA A 427 -34.87 -13.15 -37.35
C ALA A 427 -36.34 -12.74 -37.39
N ALA A 428 -36.70 -11.68 -36.63
CA ALA A 428 -37.85 -10.85 -36.95
C ALA A 428 -37.48 -9.38 -36.68
N ALA A 429 -37.49 -8.62 -37.76
CA ALA A 429 -37.43 -7.17 -37.79
C ALA A 429 -38.77 -6.57 -37.37
N THR A 430 -38.76 -5.49 -36.59
CA THR A 430 -39.95 -4.63 -36.47
C THR A 430 -39.53 -3.18 -36.23
N THR A 431 -39.69 -2.41 -37.27
CA THR A 431 -40.14 -1.03 -37.46
C THR A 431 -40.07 -0.04 -36.28
N ALA A 432 -39.37 1.07 -36.53
CA ALA A 432 -39.46 2.34 -35.81
C ALA A 432 -40.76 3.10 -36.16
N PRO A 433 -41.30 3.92 -35.25
CA PRO A 433 -42.21 4.99 -35.64
C PRO A 433 -41.48 6.36 -35.68
N GLN A 434 -41.67 7.05 -36.75
CA GLN A 434 -41.40 8.48 -36.94
C GLN A 434 -42.37 9.29 -36.06
N VAL A 435 -41.84 10.35 -35.42
CA VAL A 435 -42.65 11.40 -34.79
C VAL A 435 -42.34 12.73 -35.46
N ALA A 436 -43.43 13.45 -35.69
CA ALA A 436 -43.60 14.62 -36.51
C ALA A 436 -42.88 15.87 -36.04
N THR A 437 -42.48 16.66 -37.02
CA THR A 437 -42.04 18.05 -36.96
C THR A 437 -43.11 18.99 -36.39
N GLY A 438 -42.80 19.67 -35.28
CA GLY A 438 -43.55 20.81 -34.76
C GLY A 438 -42.74 22.10 -34.98
N THR A 439 -43.19 22.93 -35.83
CA THR A 439 -42.76 24.33 -36.11
C THR A 439 -43.06 25.19 -34.88
N SER A 440 -42.03 25.88 -34.32
CA SER A 440 -42.21 27.02 -33.41
C SER A 440 -41.52 28.25 -33.93
N GLN A 441 -42.26 29.32 -33.89
CA GLN A 441 -41.95 30.65 -34.45
C GLN A 441 -40.73 31.31 -33.76
N VAL A 442 -39.92 31.95 -34.60
CA VAL A 442 -38.81 32.83 -34.25
C VAL A 442 -39.37 34.19 -33.79
N ILE A 443 -39.06 34.60 -32.57
CA ILE A 443 -39.22 35.99 -32.11
C ILE A 443 -37.83 36.65 -32.23
N ALA A 444 -37.80 37.71 -33.03
CA ALA A 444 -36.61 38.52 -33.33
C ALA A 444 -36.15 39.30 -32.08
N GLY A 445 -34.92 39.12 -31.66
CA GLY A 445 -34.21 39.97 -30.70
C GLY A 445 -33.39 41.08 -31.39
N PRO A 446 -33.00 42.16 -30.70
CA PRO A 446 -32.38 43.33 -31.26
C PRO A 446 -30.95 43.09 -31.82
N PRO A 447 -30.46 43.96 -32.71
CA PRO A 447 -29.24 43.71 -33.47
C PRO A 447 -27.96 43.75 -32.61
N PRO A 448 -26.91 43.02 -33.00
CA PRO A 448 -25.67 42.93 -32.24
C PRO A 448 -24.86 44.22 -32.34
N VAL A 449 -24.35 44.69 -31.19
CA VAL A 449 -23.34 45.76 -31.10
C VAL A 449 -22.00 45.20 -31.62
N ALA A 450 -21.34 45.92 -32.49
CA ALA A 450 -20.06 45.55 -33.08
C ALA A 450 -18.98 45.34 -31.97
N PRO A 451 -18.12 44.32 -32.08
CA PRO A 451 -17.04 44.15 -31.13
C PRO A 451 -15.96 45.19 -31.33
N THR A 452 -15.70 45.94 -30.28
CA THR A 452 -14.52 46.80 -30.18
C THR A 452 -13.29 45.89 -30.20
N THR A 453 -12.42 46.10 -31.17
CA THR A 453 -11.14 45.42 -31.31
C THR A 453 -10.31 45.57 -30.05
N ALA A 454 -10.29 44.53 -29.21
CA ALA A 454 -9.31 44.42 -28.16
C ALA A 454 -7.94 44.18 -28.82
N ARG A 455 -7.07 45.14 -28.60
CA ARG A 455 -5.65 45.13 -29.00
C ARG A 455 -5.03 43.89 -28.37
N ALA A 456 -4.50 43.00 -29.18
CA ALA A 456 -3.72 41.87 -28.72
C ALA A 456 -2.58 42.37 -27.84
N ILE A 457 -2.61 42.07 -26.56
CA ILE A 457 -1.47 42.22 -25.66
C ILE A 457 -0.55 41.06 -26.04
N ALA A 458 0.64 41.41 -26.57
CA ALA A 458 1.70 40.43 -26.77
C ALA A 458 1.98 39.73 -25.42
N PRO A 459 2.26 38.41 -25.41
CA PRO A 459 2.64 37.74 -24.19
C PRO A 459 3.84 38.47 -23.57
N PRO A 460 3.87 38.66 -22.25
CA PRO A 460 5.02 39.23 -21.58
C PRO A 460 6.23 38.35 -21.87
N THR A 461 7.27 38.92 -22.43
CA THR A 461 8.56 38.27 -22.62
C THR A 461 9.13 38.00 -21.23
N SER A 462 9.12 36.72 -20.81
CA SER A 462 9.83 36.27 -19.65
C SER A 462 11.27 36.77 -19.71
N ARG A 463 11.73 37.39 -18.64
CA ARG A 463 13.09 37.86 -18.51
C ARG A 463 13.95 36.64 -18.13
N ALA A 464 14.31 35.83 -19.13
CA ALA A 464 15.20 34.71 -18.96
C ALA A 464 16.54 35.19 -18.39
N THR A 465 16.94 34.68 -17.28
CA THR A 465 18.30 34.83 -16.74
C THR A 465 19.25 34.15 -17.73
N PRO A 466 20.36 34.79 -18.15
CA PRO A 466 21.25 34.17 -19.13
C PRO A 466 21.98 32.97 -18.51
N GLY A 467 21.58 31.75 -18.85
CA GLY A 467 22.35 30.59 -18.42
C GLY A 467 21.65 29.23 -18.51
N ILE A 468 20.41 29.10 -18.09
CA ILE A 468 19.72 27.80 -18.01
C ILE A 468 18.70 27.70 -19.17
N PRO A 469 18.77 26.67 -20.02
CA PRO A 469 17.82 26.51 -21.13
C PRO A 469 16.46 26.00 -20.64
N GLU A 470 15.37 26.35 -21.30
CA GLU A 470 14.08 25.72 -21.12
C GLU A 470 14.15 24.22 -21.46
N VAL A 471 13.58 23.35 -20.63
CA VAL A 471 13.44 21.92 -20.93
C VAL A 471 12.05 21.67 -21.50
N LYS A 472 11.96 21.40 -22.77
CA LYS A 472 10.73 20.96 -23.42
C LYS A 472 10.55 19.47 -23.19
N VAL A 473 9.38 19.10 -22.70
CA VAL A 473 8.99 17.72 -22.40
C VAL A 473 8.04 17.20 -23.49
N TYR A 474 7.05 18.01 -23.87
CA TYR A 474 6.07 17.68 -24.90
C TYR A 474 5.66 18.96 -25.66
N ASP A 475 5.75 18.94 -27.00
CA ASP A 475 5.39 20.07 -27.87
C ASP A 475 4.52 19.67 -29.09
N GLY A 476 3.56 18.75 -28.85
CA GLY A 476 2.72 18.13 -29.88
C GLY A 476 3.19 16.71 -30.25
N SER A 477 4.37 16.35 -29.82
CA SER A 477 4.94 15.01 -29.80
C SER A 477 5.93 14.91 -28.64
N ASP A 478 6.30 13.70 -28.26
CA ASP A 478 7.35 13.48 -27.26
C ASP A 478 8.66 14.11 -27.72
N VAL A 479 9.20 15.02 -26.90
CA VAL A 479 10.52 15.61 -27.17
C VAL A 479 11.58 14.67 -26.62
N SER A 480 12.36 14.05 -27.51
CA SER A 480 13.39 13.08 -27.10
C SER A 480 14.30 13.59 -25.98
N PRO A 481 14.56 12.83 -24.91
CA PRO A 481 14.24 11.40 -24.71
C PRO A 481 12.89 11.13 -24.01
N PHE A 482 12.08 12.15 -23.72
CA PHE A 482 10.83 11.98 -22.98
C PHE A 482 9.83 11.08 -23.71
N GLN A 483 9.01 10.42 -22.93
CA GLN A 483 7.98 9.47 -23.35
C GLN A 483 6.66 9.82 -22.68
N SER A 484 5.58 9.91 -23.45
CA SER A 484 4.22 10.03 -22.91
C SER A 484 3.62 8.65 -22.64
N ILE A 485 3.10 8.47 -21.44
CA ILE A 485 2.64 7.17 -20.91
C ILE A 485 1.31 7.37 -20.21
N ILE A 486 0.41 6.39 -20.31
CA ILE A 486 -0.80 6.31 -19.48
C ILE A 486 -0.68 5.14 -18.52
N GLY A 487 -1.05 5.35 -17.26
CA GLY A 487 -1.15 4.31 -16.23
C GLY A 487 -2.54 4.29 -15.62
N SER A 488 -2.99 3.13 -15.19
CA SER A 488 -4.28 2.93 -14.51
C SER A 488 -4.26 1.67 -13.68
N GLU A 489 -5.38 1.34 -13.02
CA GLU A 489 -5.51 0.09 -12.28
C GLU A 489 -5.25 -1.16 -13.13
N GLU A 490 -5.45 -1.10 -14.44
CA GLU A 490 -5.13 -2.19 -15.36
C GLU A 490 -3.62 -2.36 -15.56
N ASN A 491 -2.86 -1.27 -15.53
CA ASN A 491 -1.41 -1.28 -15.75
C ASN A 491 -0.77 0.02 -15.23
N TRP A 492 -0.25 0.00 -14.01
CA TRP A 492 0.47 1.16 -13.43
C TRP A 492 1.87 1.36 -14.01
N ASP A 493 2.52 0.34 -14.56
CA ASP A 493 3.81 0.48 -15.28
C ASP A 493 3.64 1.24 -16.59
N GLY A 494 2.39 1.41 -16.99
CA GLY A 494 1.99 2.30 -18.04
C GLY A 494 2.00 1.68 -19.44
N THR A 495 1.20 2.30 -20.30
CA THR A 495 1.21 2.05 -21.74
C THR A 495 1.85 3.23 -22.44
N TYR A 496 3.00 3.00 -23.06
CA TYR A 496 3.69 4.02 -23.85
C TYR A 496 2.86 4.40 -25.08
N LEU A 497 2.59 5.71 -25.22
CA LEU A 497 1.85 6.24 -26.36
C LEU A 497 2.68 6.13 -27.65
N GLY A 498 3.99 6.34 -27.61
CA GLY A 498 4.92 6.18 -28.72
C GLY A 498 4.44 6.88 -29.99
N GLY A 499 4.71 6.33 -31.14
CA GLY A 499 4.12 6.82 -32.39
C GLY A 499 2.62 6.51 -32.56
N ARG A 500 1.96 5.92 -31.57
CA ARG A 500 0.52 5.75 -31.48
C ARG A 500 -0.07 7.07 -31.02
N ARG A 501 -1.00 7.61 -31.76
CA ARG A 501 -1.64 8.89 -31.43
C ARG A 501 -2.75 8.77 -30.40
N ALA A 502 -3.07 7.57 -29.92
CA ALA A 502 -4.10 7.33 -28.92
C ALA A 502 -3.82 6.02 -28.17
N ALA A 503 -4.16 5.99 -26.89
CA ALA A 503 -4.20 4.81 -26.05
C ALA A 503 -5.44 4.84 -25.14
N GLU A 504 -5.93 3.69 -24.73
CA GLU A 504 -7.14 3.57 -23.92
C GLU A 504 -6.97 2.43 -22.91
N HIS A 505 -7.26 2.74 -21.66
CA HIS A 505 -7.51 1.81 -20.56
C HIS A 505 -8.96 1.99 -20.10
N THR A 506 -9.46 1.12 -19.24
CA THR A 506 -10.83 1.22 -18.70
C THR A 506 -11.07 2.57 -18.01
N GLU A 507 -10.07 3.08 -17.29
CA GLU A 507 -10.14 4.28 -16.46
C GLU A 507 -9.80 5.55 -17.23
N ILE A 508 -8.96 5.47 -18.27
CA ILE A 508 -8.46 6.64 -19.00
C ILE A 508 -8.40 6.40 -20.50
N ARG A 509 -8.73 7.44 -21.26
CA ARG A 509 -8.52 7.53 -22.71
C ARG A 509 -7.66 8.72 -23.02
N VAL A 510 -6.62 8.53 -23.80
CA VAL A 510 -5.77 9.62 -24.28
C VAL A 510 -5.72 9.62 -25.80
N GLY A 511 -5.88 10.77 -26.39
CA GLY A 511 -5.83 10.95 -27.84
C GLY A 511 -5.35 12.35 -28.24
N PRO A 512 -5.06 12.55 -29.52
CA PRO A 512 -4.60 13.86 -30.01
C PRO A 512 -5.72 14.90 -29.90
N ASP A 513 -5.33 16.14 -29.53
CA ASP A 513 -6.22 17.30 -29.50
C ASP A 513 -5.46 18.56 -29.87
N ARG A 514 -6.18 19.70 -29.92
CA ARG A 514 -5.59 21.02 -30.15
C ARG A 514 -5.86 21.98 -29.00
N VAL A 515 -4.79 22.49 -28.43
CA VAL A 515 -4.81 23.43 -27.31
C VAL A 515 -4.23 24.76 -27.77
N GLY A 516 -5.07 25.79 -27.94
CA GLY A 516 -4.63 27.11 -28.38
C GLY A 516 -3.97 27.17 -29.75
N GLY A 517 -4.21 26.17 -30.61
CA GLY A 517 -3.55 26.05 -31.92
C GLY A 517 -2.31 25.16 -31.91
N ALA A 518 -1.76 24.80 -30.73
CA ALA A 518 -0.71 23.79 -30.59
C ALA A 518 -1.30 22.37 -30.63
N ASP A 519 -0.53 21.43 -31.14
CA ASP A 519 -0.89 20.01 -31.03
C ASP A 519 -0.70 19.55 -29.58
N GLY A 520 -1.66 18.78 -29.02
CA GLY A 520 -1.70 18.37 -27.64
C GLY A 520 -2.32 16.98 -27.48
N LEU A 521 -2.48 16.58 -26.24
CA LEU A 521 -3.15 15.35 -25.81
C LEU A 521 -4.41 15.69 -25.03
N ARG A 522 -5.52 15.04 -25.34
CA ARG A 522 -6.73 15.04 -24.52
C ARG A 522 -6.76 13.77 -23.71
N ALA A 523 -6.78 13.91 -22.40
CA ALA A 523 -6.92 12.84 -21.45
C ALA A 523 -8.31 12.91 -20.81
N THR A 524 -9.04 11.80 -20.90
CA THR A 524 -10.40 11.67 -20.37
C THR A 524 -10.44 10.53 -19.39
N TRP A 525 -10.52 10.85 -18.09
CA TRP A 525 -10.79 9.88 -17.02
C TRP A 525 -12.27 9.54 -17.03
N THR A 526 -12.56 8.24 -17.06
CA THR A 526 -13.93 7.73 -17.23
C THR A 526 -14.74 7.78 -15.93
N GLY A 527 -14.09 7.89 -14.77
CA GLY A 527 -14.69 7.80 -13.44
C GLY A 527 -14.92 6.35 -12.98
N ARG A 528 -14.21 5.39 -13.58
CA ARG A 528 -14.26 3.97 -13.19
C ARG A 528 -13.14 3.56 -12.25
N GLY A 529 -12.19 4.44 -11.98
CA GLY A 529 -11.04 4.22 -11.12
C GLY A 529 -9.96 5.24 -11.37
N PRO A 530 -8.90 5.22 -10.56
CA PRO A 530 -7.77 6.13 -10.67
C PRO A 530 -6.93 5.84 -11.91
N ALA A 531 -6.41 6.91 -12.52
CA ALA A 531 -5.51 6.80 -13.66
C ALA A 531 -4.62 8.03 -13.78
N GLN A 532 -3.61 7.92 -14.63
CA GLN A 532 -2.61 8.96 -14.83
C GLN A 532 -2.16 9.08 -16.30
N LEU A 533 -1.79 10.32 -16.67
CA LEU A 533 -1.03 10.62 -17.87
C LEU A 533 0.30 11.24 -17.42
N TYR A 534 1.44 10.66 -17.82
CA TYR A 534 2.73 11.19 -17.41
C TYR A 534 3.76 11.23 -18.54
N PHE A 535 4.78 12.06 -18.31
CA PHE A 535 5.87 12.29 -19.24
C PHE A 535 7.18 11.97 -18.53
N GLN A 536 7.83 10.91 -18.96
CA GLN A 536 8.99 10.33 -18.29
C GLN A 536 10.24 10.36 -19.18
N ASP A 537 11.39 10.67 -18.58
CA ASP A 537 12.71 10.41 -19.14
C ASP A 537 13.13 8.98 -18.76
N PRO A 538 13.57 8.13 -19.69
CA PRO A 538 14.09 6.80 -19.34
C PRO A 538 15.33 6.82 -18.44
N GLY A 539 15.95 7.97 -18.25
CA GLY A 539 17.09 8.21 -17.35
C GLY A 539 16.77 9.27 -16.30
N PHE A 540 17.72 9.51 -15.39
CA PHE A 540 17.62 10.56 -14.37
C PHE A 540 18.31 11.83 -14.83
N ARG A 541 17.75 12.99 -14.41
CA ARG A 541 18.36 14.30 -14.64
C ARG A 541 18.54 15.06 -13.34
N ASP A 542 19.70 15.69 -13.18
CA ASP A 542 19.93 16.69 -12.15
C ASP A 542 19.29 18.01 -12.59
N MET A 543 18.20 18.35 -11.93
CA MET A 543 17.41 19.57 -12.16
C MET A 543 17.60 20.61 -11.05
N SER A 544 18.60 20.44 -10.15
CA SER A 544 18.84 21.35 -9.02
C SER A 544 19.02 22.81 -9.46
N ALA A 545 19.66 23.04 -10.60
CA ALA A 545 19.84 24.38 -11.15
C ALA A 545 18.52 25.11 -11.46
N TYR A 546 17.46 24.37 -11.77
CA TYR A 546 16.13 24.95 -12.06
C TYR A 546 15.43 25.42 -10.78
N LEU A 547 15.75 24.84 -9.62
CA LEU A 547 15.28 25.33 -8.34
C LEU A 547 15.93 26.67 -7.97
N ASP A 548 17.24 26.80 -8.23
CA ASP A 548 18.00 28.03 -7.96
C ASP A 548 17.59 29.20 -8.88
N ASP A 549 16.98 28.92 -10.03
CA ASP A 549 16.57 29.90 -11.05
C ASP A 549 15.04 30.11 -11.08
N ASP A 550 14.36 29.87 -9.94
CA ASP A 550 12.91 30.05 -9.77
C ASP A 550 12.08 29.49 -10.95
N ALA A 551 12.41 28.28 -11.39
CA ALA A 551 11.73 27.63 -12.50
C ALA A 551 10.35 27.11 -12.09
N ALA A 552 9.46 26.99 -13.09
CA ALA A 552 8.17 26.34 -12.94
C ALA A 552 7.97 25.24 -13.98
N LEU A 553 7.21 24.22 -13.64
CA LEU A 553 6.52 23.34 -14.57
C LEU A 553 5.41 24.15 -15.22
N VAL A 554 5.47 24.28 -16.55
CA VAL A 554 4.54 25.09 -17.34
C VAL A 554 3.88 24.21 -18.39
N PHE A 555 2.56 24.28 -18.49
CA PHE A 555 1.81 23.60 -19.54
C PHE A 555 0.52 24.38 -19.87
N ASP A 556 0.05 24.22 -21.10
CA ASP A 556 -1.23 24.78 -21.53
C ASP A 556 -2.33 23.72 -21.34
N ALA A 557 -3.42 24.10 -20.68
CA ALA A 557 -4.55 23.22 -20.37
C ALA A 557 -5.86 23.77 -20.91
N VAL A 558 -6.75 22.87 -21.34
CA VAL A 558 -8.17 23.13 -21.60
C VAL A 558 -8.99 22.15 -20.77
N VAL A 559 -9.74 22.62 -19.80
CA VAL A 559 -10.66 21.79 -19.02
C VAL A 559 -11.96 21.66 -19.81
N HIS A 560 -12.33 20.46 -20.21
CA HIS A 560 -13.60 20.14 -20.87
C HIS A 560 -14.65 19.72 -19.84
N ARG A 561 -14.24 18.95 -18.83
CA ARG A 561 -15.03 18.58 -17.67
C ARG A 561 -14.12 18.62 -16.44
N PRO A 562 -14.45 19.44 -15.43
CA PRO A 562 -13.64 19.52 -14.22
C PRO A 562 -13.64 18.20 -13.46
N PRO A 563 -12.65 17.97 -12.57
CA PRO A 563 -12.59 16.77 -11.76
C PRO A 563 -13.79 16.67 -10.83
N THR A 564 -14.33 15.46 -10.69
CA THR A 564 -15.42 15.15 -9.75
C THR A 564 -14.89 14.75 -8.38
N SER A 565 -13.61 14.46 -8.29
CA SER A 565 -12.87 14.08 -7.09
C SER A 565 -11.49 14.71 -7.14
N TRP A 566 -10.56 14.16 -6.39
CA TRP A 566 -9.19 14.65 -6.29
C TRP A 566 -8.41 14.50 -7.61
N ALA A 567 -7.73 15.57 -7.98
CA ALA A 567 -6.82 15.60 -9.11
C ALA A 567 -5.53 16.31 -8.69
N SER A 568 -4.38 15.80 -9.16
CA SER A 568 -3.07 16.38 -8.87
C SER A 568 -2.13 16.36 -10.06
N VAL A 569 -1.08 17.15 -9.94
CA VAL A 569 0.11 17.02 -10.78
C VAL A 569 1.29 16.65 -9.89
N ALA A 570 2.11 15.72 -10.35
CA ALA A 570 3.30 15.27 -9.64
C ALA A 570 4.55 15.34 -10.55
N VAL A 571 5.71 15.36 -9.89
CA VAL A 571 7.05 15.20 -10.48
C VAL A 571 7.75 14.13 -9.68
N HIS A 572 8.37 13.12 -10.33
CA HIS A 572 9.03 12.03 -9.64
C HIS A 572 10.55 12.01 -9.85
N CYS A 573 11.23 11.38 -8.91
CA CYS A 573 12.67 11.17 -8.86
C CYS A 573 12.99 9.72 -8.47
N GLU A 574 12.54 8.75 -9.29
CA GLU A 574 12.50 7.31 -8.98
C GLU A 574 11.58 6.99 -7.80
N TYR A 575 10.46 6.38 -8.13
CA TYR A 575 9.47 6.02 -7.11
C TYR A 575 10.11 5.26 -5.92
N PRO A 576 9.87 5.65 -4.63
CA PRO A 576 8.81 6.54 -4.19
C PRO A 576 9.18 8.02 -4.06
N CYS A 577 10.34 8.45 -4.54
CA CYS A 577 10.73 9.85 -4.50
C CYS A 577 9.87 10.68 -5.47
N GLY A 578 9.32 11.79 -5.01
CA GLY A 578 8.52 12.68 -5.80
C GLY A 578 7.86 13.76 -4.97
N GLY A 579 7.32 14.75 -5.63
CA GLY A 579 6.46 15.76 -5.02
C GLY A 579 5.21 15.94 -5.86
N GLN A 580 4.10 16.28 -5.22
CA GLN A 580 2.82 16.50 -5.89
C GLN A 580 2.15 17.78 -5.42
N VAL A 581 1.32 18.32 -6.30
CA VAL A 581 0.53 19.52 -6.05
C VAL A 581 -0.92 19.23 -6.40
N GLU A 582 -1.83 19.50 -5.49
CA GLU A 582 -3.27 19.35 -5.74
C GLU A 582 -3.76 20.39 -6.75
N LEU A 583 -4.46 19.96 -7.77
CA LEU A 583 -5.05 20.81 -8.80
C LEU A 583 -6.58 20.84 -8.80
N THR A 584 -7.26 20.09 -7.96
CA THR A 584 -8.73 19.99 -7.95
C THR A 584 -9.39 21.37 -7.89
N SER A 585 -8.94 22.21 -6.95
CA SER A 585 -9.48 23.56 -6.77
C SER A 585 -9.21 24.45 -7.99
N LEU A 586 -8.00 24.39 -8.55
CA LEU A 586 -7.63 25.15 -9.74
C LEU A 586 -8.46 24.72 -10.96
N LEU A 587 -8.51 23.41 -11.25
CA LEU A 587 -9.22 22.88 -12.42
C LEU A 587 -10.73 23.15 -12.37
N ASN A 588 -11.31 23.27 -11.16
CA ASN A 588 -12.72 23.60 -10.98
C ASN A 588 -13.06 25.08 -11.26
N VAL A 589 -12.08 25.98 -11.14
CA VAL A 589 -12.32 27.43 -11.38
C VAL A 589 -11.88 27.87 -12.78
N LEU A 590 -11.11 27.06 -13.49
CA LEU A 590 -10.71 27.37 -14.87
C LEU A 590 -11.92 27.41 -15.79
N PRO A 591 -12.00 28.42 -16.71
CA PRO A 591 -13.12 28.52 -17.63
C PRO A 591 -13.17 27.33 -18.60
N PRO A 592 -14.23 26.52 -18.60
CA PRO A 592 -14.34 25.35 -19.46
C PRO A 592 -14.15 25.70 -20.96
N GLY A 593 -13.40 24.87 -21.66
CA GLY A 593 -13.14 25.03 -23.09
C GLY A 593 -12.21 26.19 -23.47
N ARG A 594 -11.60 26.90 -22.51
CA ARG A 594 -10.61 27.97 -22.76
C ARG A 594 -9.21 27.50 -22.44
N VAL A 595 -8.27 27.86 -23.25
CA VAL A 595 -6.85 27.63 -22.99
C VAL A 595 -6.40 28.48 -21.82
N THR A 596 -5.77 27.83 -20.84
CA THR A 596 -5.12 28.45 -19.68
C THR A 596 -3.72 27.89 -19.55
N THR A 597 -2.73 28.75 -19.42
CA THR A 597 -1.37 28.33 -19.09
C THR A 597 -1.29 28.13 -17.57
N VAL A 598 -0.91 26.94 -17.14
CA VAL A 598 -0.70 26.58 -15.74
C VAL A 598 0.79 26.65 -15.45
N ARG A 599 1.16 27.31 -14.34
CA ARG A 599 2.54 27.44 -13.86
C ARG A 599 2.62 26.98 -12.43
N ILE A 600 3.44 25.96 -12.18
CA ILE A 600 3.63 25.39 -10.84
C ILE A 600 5.11 25.50 -10.50
N PRO A 601 5.49 26.34 -9.54
CA PRO A 601 6.89 26.45 -9.10
C PRO A 601 7.48 25.09 -8.75
N ILE A 602 8.71 24.84 -9.16
CA ILE A 602 9.41 23.57 -8.84
C ILE A 602 9.61 23.44 -7.33
N SER A 603 9.75 24.56 -6.63
CA SER A 603 9.81 24.59 -5.16
C SER A 603 8.60 23.96 -4.49
N CYS A 604 7.42 23.94 -5.12
CA CYS A 604 6.22 23.27 -4.59
C CYS A 604 6.41 21.75 -4.51
N PHE A 605 7.00 21.15 -5.55
CA PHE A 605 7.28 19.73 -5.57
C PHE A 605 8.42 19.35 -4.61
N VAL A 606 9.45 20.20 -4.50
CA VAL A 606 10.55 19.99 -3.55
C VAL A 606 10.06 20.10 -2.11
N ALA A 607 9.16 21.03 -1.82
CA ALA A 607 8.52 21.15 -0.50
C ALA A 607 7.72 19.89 -0.13
N ASP A 608 7.21 19.16 -1.11
CA ASP A 608 6.47 17.90 -0.92
C ASP A 608 7.34 16.63 -1.01
N GLY A 609 8.65 16.75 -1.24
CA GLY A 609 9.58 15.63 -1.13
C GLY A 609 10.37 15.27 -2.39
N LEU A 610 10.25 16.03 -3.48
CA LEU A 610 11.04 15.81 -4.69
C LEU A 610 12.54 16.05 -4.43
N ASP A 611 13.39 15.08 -4.79
CA ASP A 611 14.82 15.30 -4.94
C ASP A 611 15.12 15.82 -6.36
N PRO A 612 15.46 17.11 -6.54
CA PRO A 612 15.69 17.68 -7.87
C PRO A 612 16.94 17.13 -8.55
N LYS A 613 17.79 16.34 -7.88
CA LYS A 613 19.01 15.74 -8.45
C LYS A 613 18.74 14.49 -9.29
N HIS A 614 17.60 13.88 -9.13
CA HIS A 614 17.30 12.58 -9.74
C HIS A 614 15.94 12.53 -10.43
N VAL A 615 15.51 13.61 -11.09
CA VAL A 615 14.20 13.68 -11.74
C VAL A 615 14.12 12.76 -12.95
N ASP A 616 13.13 11.87 -12.96
CA ASP A 616 12.78 10.99 -14.09
C ASP A 616 11.42 11.30 -14.70
N THR A 617 10.41 11.61 -13.90
CA THR A 617 9.06 11.96 -14.37
C THR A 617 8.83 13.46 -14.23
N PHE A 618 8.74 14.14 -15.35
CA PHE A 618 8.73 15.60 -15.43
C PHE A 618 7.35 16.24 -15.28
N MET A 619 6.30 15.50 -15.51
CA MET A 619 4.91 15.83 -15.21
C MET A 619 4.09 14.54 -15.18
N LEU A 620 3.32 14.34 -14.15
CA LEU A 620 2.33 13.30 -14.01
C LEU A 620 1.01 13.94 -13.62
N LEU A 621 -0.01 13.82 -14.46
CA LEU A 621 -1.36 14.29 -14.18
C LEU A 621 -2.20 13.09 -13.75
N TYR A 622 -2.76 13.14 -12.55
CA TYR A 622 -3.52 12.07 -11.93
C TYR A 622 -4.94 12.53 -11.59
N SER A 623 -5.91 11.64 -11.70
CA SER A 623 -7.25 11.81 -11.15
C SER A 623 -7.83 10.47 -10.72
N GLU A 624 -8.58 10.47 -9.62
CA GLU A 624 -9.25 9.27 -9.09
C GLU A 624 -10.57 8.97 -9.79
N GLU A 625 -11.25 10.01 -10.22
CA GLU A 625 -12.56 9.90 -10.86
C GLU A 625 -12.57 10.65 -12.19
N ALA A 626 -13.77 11.03 -12.61
CA ALA A 626 -13.98 11.65 -13.90
C ALA A 626 -13.31 13.03 -14.01
N LEU A 627 -12.47 13.18 -15.01
CA LEU A 627 -11.82 14.42 -15.44
C LEU A 627 -11.73 14.38 -16.96
N ASP A 628 -11.79 15.52 -17.64
CA ASP A 628 -11.57 15.62 -19.08
C ASP A 628 -10.79 16.90 -19.35
N VAL A 629 -9.53 16.75 -19.70
CA VAL A 629 -8.59 17.85 -19.89
C VAL A 629 -7.68 17.61 -21.08
N SER A 630 -7.41 18.66 -21.84
CA SER A 630 -6.38 18.62 -22.86
C SER A 630 -5.14 19.38 -22.38
N VAL A 631 -3.96 18.83 -22.65
CA VAL A 631 -2.66 19.40 -22.29
C VAL A 631 -1.75 19.54 -23.51
N ALA A 632 -0.96 20.62 -23.53
CA ALA A 632 0.05 20.85 -24.56
C ALA A 632 1.21 21.67 -24.00
N ASN A 633 2.30 21.76 -24.75
CA ASN A 633 3.45 22.60 -24.45
C ASN A 633 4.03 22.37 -23.05
N VAL A 634 4.18 21.11 -22.64
CA VAL A 634 4.71 20.74 -21.31
C VAL A 634 6.22 21.03 -21.28
N ARG A 635 6.66 21.84 -20.31
CA ARG A 635 8.05 22.29 -20.22
C ARG A 635 8.41 22.75 -18.81
N TRP A 636 9.70 22.78 -18.50
CA TRP A 636 10.25 23.44 -17.32
C TRP A 636 10.89 24.74 -17.77
N THR A 637 10.38 25.85 -17.28
CA THR A 637 10.77 27.19 -17.72
C THR A 637 11.44 27.95 -16.58
N PRO A 638 12.73 28.33 -16.72
CA PRO A 638 13.45 29.16 -15.73
C PRO A 638 12.75 30.50 -15.52
N GLY A 639 12.73 30.98 -14.26
CA GLY A 639 12.13 32.26 -13.88
C GLY A 639 10.61 32.33 -13.98
N ALA A 640 9.93 31.22 -14.31
CA ALA A 640 8.48 31.23 -14.49
C ALA A 640 7.70 31.11 -13.18
N ALA A 641 8.37 30.84 -12.06
CA ALA A 641 7.76 30.83 -10.74
C ALA A 641 7.45 32.25 -10.22
N ASP A 642 8.11 33.27 -10.76
CA ASP A 642 7.88 34.68 -10.39
C ASP A 642 6.74 35.34 -11.19
N GLU A 643 6.15 34.63 -12.15
CA GLU A 643 5.03 35.18 -12.94
C GLU A 643 3.78 35.34 -12.05
N PRO A 644 3.00 36.45 -12.25
CA PRO A 644 1.87 36.76 -11.39
C PRO A 644 0.74 35.71 -11.35
N ASP A 645 0.71 34.79 -12.31
CA ASP A 645 -0.26 33.70 -12.45
C ASP A 645 0.34 32.34 -12.10
N ALA A 646 1.54 32.31 -11.52
CA ALA A 646 2.12 31.10 -10.94
C ALA A 646 1.34 30.68 -9.68
N LEU A 647 1.20 29.36 -9.47
CA LEU A 647 0.48 28.80 -8.34
C LEU A 647 1.19 29.16 -7.03
N ASP A 648 0.44 29.66 -6.07
CA ASP A 648 0.94 29.89 -4.72
C ASP A 648 0.78 28.60 -3.90
N CYS A 649 1.89 27.96 -3.55
CA CYS A 649 1.91 26.73 -2.75
C CYS A 649 2.06 26.98 -1.23
N GLY A 650 1.78 28.19 -0.76
CA GLY A 650 1.72 28.53 0.67
C GLY A 650 3.06 28.49 1.42
N GLY A 651 4.17 28.66 0.75
CA GLY A 651 5.52 28.49 1.28
C GLY A 651 6.50 29.65 1.07
N ARG A 652 6.03 30.88 1.00
CA ARG A 652 6.90 32.06 1.08
C ARG A 652 6.54 32.92 2.29
N GLU A 653 7.02 32.54 3.49
CA GLU A 653 7.35 33.45 4.59
C GLU A 653 8.67 33.01 5.23
#